data_f35fe4a6c65be4e958a9a9929a58479d
#
_entry.id   f35fe4a6c65be4e958a9a9929a58479d
#
_cell.length_a   1.000
_cell.length_b   1.000
_cell.length_c   1.000
_cell.angle_alpha   90.00
_cell.angle_beta   90.00
_cell.angle_gamma   90.00
#
_symmetry.space_group_name_H-M   'P 1'
#
loop_
_entity.id
_entity.type
_entity.pdbx_description
1 polymer ?
#
loop_
_entity_poly.entity_id
_entity_poly.type
_entity_poly.pdbx_seq_one_letter_code
_entity_poly.pdbx_strand_id
1 'polypeptide(L)'
;MNLREYKWKLIAVAVVYIIICVPIIGGLMTSMELSVGEGSKLVLGVNNWSNYMLNPVTIFQTMFDGGDLQRTYFVLCGLVLVVLMYMSVKFILKSRKTYDYQGQEMGSSDWSKHGEEFKKNPDGTEILNKHEGFILSKDHYLGLDGKKVKINKNILVFGGSGTGKTACYIKPNIMQRLGSYVITDPKGELYRDTSKYLANYGYDVKVLNLVDPEYSNRYNPLAHIQDYADVDIIAHTIVEGGEGGGKASDPFWDNTAKMLLKACIYYVISVLPEEERNLSSCLNIVRAGGADESIFDDLFVGELSPEHPGRKEYEGIRVGADKTKQSIAISLVSKLSHFDSPSMQRLTTSNDISFEELGERKMALYVISPDSHSTYNYILTIFYGQLLQRLYAQADRNGGALKQPTYLLLDEFANIGKIPDFNQKLSTSRSRLISMSIIVQSLDQLVDLYKDLYENIISNCDTQIFLGSQSIKTCEYFSKSLGQKTLTFQSKSKNRDKKDYETQGYSYSEQRQGRELMTIDELKRLGMDDEIILVRGLKPILAKKAWYFKYHPAREEVERFKIHNMSEMMKPEDVEVHTMDVQAHLQARKNRAREILKEKNNEVEDIKIDIQDSKENNQMQNLKNNVKELDLQEELEKKFDELFGSNKKNNSVE
;
A
#
# COMPACT_ATOMS: atom_id res chain seq x y z
N MET A 1 -15.13 36.27 27.54
CA MET A 1 -15.43 37.17 26.42
C MET A 1 -14.60 38.45 26.59
N ASN A 2 -13.63 38.68 25.71
CA ASN A 2 -12.59 39.71 25.91
C ASN A 2 -13.16 41.09 25.54
N LEU A 3 -13.50 41.90 26.53
CA LEU A 3 -13.99 43.30 26.38
C LEU A 3 -13.06 44.20 25.53
N ARG A 4 -11.77 43.83 25.41
CA ARG A 4 -10.79 44.55 24.58
C ARG A 4 -11.07 44.47 23.07
N GLU A 5 -11.53 43.34 22.56
CA GLU A 5 -11.82 43.17 21.13
C GLU A 5 -13.04 43.96 20.67
N TYR A 6 -14.05 44.14 21.54
CA TYR A 6 -15.24 44.92 21.23
C TYR A 6 -14.94 46.44 21.23
N LYS A 7 -14.01 46.92 22.05
CA LYS A 7 -13.61 48.35 22.07
C LYS A 7 -13.09 48.77 20.69
N TRP A 8 -12.19 48.03 20.09
CA TRP A 8 -11.63 48.38 18.78
C TRP A 8 -12.67 48.35 17.66
N LYS A 9 -13.63 47.42 17.69
CA LYS A 9 -14.71 47.36 16.71
C LYS A 9 -15.68 48.51 16.85
N LEU A 10 -16.03 48.91 18.05
CA LEU A 10 -16.85 50.12 18.31
C LEU A 10 -16.14 51.38 17.88
N ILE A 11 -14.84 51.53 18.17
CA ILE A 11 -14.05 52.66 17.68
C ILE A 11 -14.02 52.71 16.16
N ALA A 12 -13.85 51.59 15.48
CA ALA A 12 -13.86 51.53 14.02
C ALA A 12 -15.22 51.98 13.43
N VAL A 13 -16.33 51.53 14.00
CA VAL A 13 -17.68 51.97 13.59
C VAL A 13 -17.88 53.47 13.83
N ALA A 14 -17.42 54.02 14.96
CA ALA A 14 -17.50 55.45 15.26
C ALA A 14 -16.63 56.28 14.29
N VAL A 15 -15.44 55.79 13.94
CA VAL A 15 -14.57 56.44 12.92
C VAL A 15 -15.25 56.48 11.56
N VAL A 16 -15.83 55.34 11.10
CA VAL A 16 -16.57 55.27 9.83
C VAL A 16 -17.76 56.19 9.84
N TYR A 17 -18.51 56.29 10.95
CA TYR A 17 -19.61 57.22 11.12
C TYR A 17 -19.18 58.66 10.96
N ILE A 18 -18.08 59.06 11.66
CA ILE A 18 -17.54 60.41 11.57
C ILE A 18 -17.09 60.74 10.13
N ILE A 19 -16.42 59.81 9.44
CA ILE A 19 -15.98 60.00 8.04
C ILE A 19 -17.15 60.17 7.09
N ILE A 20 -18.25 59.44 7.30
CA ILE A 20 -19.44 59.59 6.46
C ILE A 20 -20.17 60.88 6.77
N CYS A 21 -20.42 61.19 8.06
CA CYS A 21 -21.23 62.34 8.45
C CYS A 21 -20.54 63.68 8.24
N VAL A 22 -19.25 63.80 8.57
CA VAL A 22 -18.54 65.09 8.49
C VAL A 22 -18.05 65.36 7.06
N PRO A 23 -17.03 64.68 6.50
CA PRO A 23 -16.52 65.07 5.19
C PRO A 23 -17.47 64.73 4.02
N ILE A 24 -18.22 63.63 4.09
CA ILE A 24 -19.09 63.23 2.94
C ILE A 24 -20.40 64.00 2.97
N ILE A 25 -21.23 63.80 3.99
CA ILE A 25 -22.57 64.39 4.04
C ILE A 25 -22.43 65.88 4.39
N GLY A 26 -21.66 66.24 5.42
CA GLY A 26 -21.46 67.61 5.84
C GLY A 26 -20.76 68.43 4.77
N GLY A 27 -19.70 67.93 4.15
CA GLY A 27 -19.04 68.60 3.03
C GLY A 27 -19.94 68.86 1.84
N LEU A 28 -20.83 67.90 1.49
CA LEU A 28 -21.80 68.04 0.40
C LEU A 28 -22.85 69.10 0.77
N MET A 29 -23.43 69.05 1.97
CA MET A 29 -24.44 70.00 2.41
C MET A 29 -23.88 71.41 2.53
N THR A 30 -22.68 71.57 3.06
CA THR A 30 -21.95 72.88 3.14
C THR A 30 -21.72 73.43 1.73
N SER A 31 -21.32 72.55 0.80
CA SER A 31 -21.13 72.92 -0.60
C SER A 31 -22.44 73.38 -1.25
N MET A 32 -23.56 72.70 -0.96
CA MET A 32 -24.91 73.12 -1.45
C MET A 32 -25.38 74.41 -0.86
N GLU A 33 -25.04 74.71 0.43
CA GLU A 33 -25.46 75.93 1.11
C GLU A 33 -24.64 77.15 0.67
N LEU A 34 -23.32 76.98 0.52
CA LEU A 34 -22.41 78.08 0.18
C LEU A 34 -22.15 78.31 -1.30
N SER A 35 -22.67 77.45 -2.21
CA SER A 35 -22.50 77.61 -3.65
C SER A 35 -23.48 78.62 -4.16
N VAL A 36 -22.99 79.71 -4.76
CA VAL A 36 -23.76 80.74 -5.43
C VAL A 36 -23.63 80.61 -6.95
N GLY A 37 -24.75 80.41 -7.69
CA GLY A 37 -24.76 80.27 -9.14
C GLY A 37 -26.12 79.90 -9.71
N GLU A 38 -26.30 80.08 -11.03
CA GLU A 38 -27.51 79.68 -11.74
C GLU A 38 -27.49 78.17 -11.93
N GLY A 39 -28.36 77.46 -11.21
CA GLY A 39 -28.46 75.98 -11.28
C GLY A 39 -29.11 75.35 -10.05
N SER A 40 -29.40 74.06 -10.14
CA SER A 40 -29.87 73.29 -8.95
C SER A 40 -28.80 73.25 -7.87
N LYS A 41 -29.15 73.58 -6.62
CA LYS A 41 -28.24 73.54 -5.44
C LYS A 41 -27.55 72.22 -5.34
N LEU A 42 -28.17 71.11 -5.68
CA LEU A 42 -27.61 69.79 -5.67
C LEU A 42 -26.44 69.62 -6.66
N VAL A 43 -26.63 70.12 -7.93
CA VAL A 43 -25.58 70.00 -8.96
C VAL A 43 -24.37 70.85 -8.63
N LEU A 44 -24.63 72.08 -8.17
CA LEU A 44 -23.54 72.98 -7.70
C LEU A 44 -22.82 72.39 -6.48
N GLY A 45 -23.55 71.79 -5.54
CA GLY A 45 -22.98 71.16 -4.36
C GLY A 45 -22.09 69.97 -4.71
N VAL A 46 -22.53 69.13 -5.65
CA VAL A 46 -21.70 67.96 -6.09
C VAL A 46 -20.43 68.43 -6.82
N ASN A 47 -20.52 69.46 -7.67
CA ASN A 47 -19.36 69.98 -8.39
C ASN A 47 -18.32 70.64 -7.50
N ASN A 48 -18.72 71.32 -6.42
CA ASN A 48 -17.85 72.02 -5.50
C ASN A 48 -17.53 71.24 -4.20
N TRP A 49 -18.02 70.02 -4.05
CA TRP A 49 -17.89 69.19 -2.83
C TRP A 49 -16.45 69.04 -2.39
N SER A 50 -15.52 68.75 -3.30
CA SER A 50 -14.11 68.53 -2.99
C SER A 50 -13.44 69.70 -2.26
N ASN A 51 -13.96 70.95 -2.45
CA ASN A 51 -13.40 72.17 -1.84
C ASN A 51 -13.73 72.27 -0.34
N TYR A 52 -14.83 71.65 0.09
CA TYR A 52 -15.33 71.74 1.47
C TYR A 52 -15.10 70.43 2.27
N MET A 53 -14.96 69.30 1.62
CA MET A 53 -14.92 67.99 2.28
C MET A 53 -13.78 67.82 3.30
N LEU A 54 -12.66 68.50 3.13
CA LEU A 54 -11.50 68.45 4.05
C LEU A 54 -11.46 69.62 5.05
N ASN A 55 -12.46 70.50 5.08
CA ASN A 55 -12.52 71.61 6.00
C ASN A 55 -13.63 71.43 7.05
N PRO A 56 -13.34 70.69 8.17
CA PRO A 56 -14.36 70.39 9.18
C PRO A 56 -14.87 71.67 9.91
N VAL A 57 -14.05 72.70 10.01
CA VAL A 57 -14.44 73.94 10.70
C VAL A 57 -15.54 74.67 9.95
N THR A 58 -15.42 74.81 8.64
CA THR A 58 -16.47 75.38 7.77
C THR A 58 -17.72 74.55 7.79
N ILE A 59 -17.59 73.21 7.76
CA ILE A 59 -18.73 72.31 7.84
C ILE A 59 -19.50 72.50 9.14
N PHE A 60 -18.81 72.53 10.28
CA PHE A 60 -19.45 72.78 11.57
C PHE A 60 -20.12 74.14 11.65
N GLN A 61 -19.45 75.21 11.24
CA GLN A 61 -20.03 76.54 11.22
C GLN A 61 -21.34 76.59 10.38
N THR A 62 -21.31 76.15 9.13
CA THR A 62 -22.45 76.18 8.24
C THR A 62 -23.60 75.30 8.74
N MET A 63 -23.32 74.12 9.29
CA MET A 63 -24.36 73.17 9.74
C MET A 63 -24.97 73.54 11.10
N PHE A 64 -24.32 74.34 11.92
CA PHE A 64 -24.84 74.77 13.22
C PHE A 64 -25.27 76.24 13.31
N ASP A 65 -24.98 77.05 12.28
CA ASP A 65 -25.44 78.46 12.17
C ASP A 65 -26.89 78.63 11.70
N GLY A 66 -27.65 77.55 11.56
CA GLY A 66 -29.10 77.64 11.30
C GLY A 66 -29.52 77.74 9.80
N GLY A 67 -28.64 77.20 8.89
CA GLY A 67 -28.97 77.20 7.44
C GLY A 67 -30.15 76.27 7.07
N ASP A 68 -30.72 76.50 5.90
CA ASP A 68 -31.91 75.78 5.41
C ASP A 68 -31.74 74.28 5.33
N LEU A 69 -30.51 73.77 5.11
CA LEU A 69 -30.17 72.32 4.99
C LEU A 69 -29.80 71.66 6.32
N GLN A 70 -29.76 72.40 7.45
CA GLN A 70 -29.39 71.85 8.78
C GLN A 70 -30.26 70.65 9.17
N ARG A 71 -31.58 70.76 9.02
CA ARG A 71 -32.50 69.66 9.37
C ARG A 71 -32.25 68.40 8.50
N THR A 72 -32.00 68.60 7.21
CA THR A 72 -31.69 67.52 6.28
C THR A 72 -30.38 66.80 6.63
N TYR A 73 -29.36 67.58 7.04
CA TYR A 73 -28.08 67.06 7.49
C TYR A 73 -28.24 66.10 8.71
N PHE A 74 -28.93 66.58 9.76
CA PHE A 74 -29.15 65.75 10.95
C PHE A 74 -29.99 64.53 10.69
N VAL A 75 -31.01 64.62 9.81
CA VAL A 75 -31.82 63.45 9.41
C VAL A 75 -30.94 62.42 8.68
N LEU A 76 -30.10 62.84 7.75
CA LEU A 76 -29.19 61.96 7.03
C LEU A 76 -28.16 61.31 7.95
N CYS A 77 -27.55 62.08 8.87
CA CYS A 77 -26.63 61.52 9.88
C CYS A 77 -27.33 60.51 10.78
N GLY A 78 -28.59 60.77 11.19
CA GLY A 78 -29.38 59.82 11.96
C GLY A 78 -29.67 58.51 11.20
N LEU A 79 -29.97 58.64 9.90
CA LEU A 79 -30.22 57.49 9.04
C LEU A 79 -28.95 56.60 8.86
N VAL A 80 -27.78 57.27 8.68
CA VAL A 80 -26.49 56.58 8.63
C VAL A 80 -26.20 55.87 9.95
N LEU A 81 -26.50 56.49 11.09
CA LEU A 81 -26.31 55.88 12.42
C LEU A 81 -27.18 54.61 12.54
N VAL A 82 -28.46 54.67 12.16
CA VAL A 82 -29.36 53.52 12.19
C VAL A 82 -28.88 52.37 11.31
N VAL A 83 -28.41 52.68 10.07
CA VAL A 83 -27.85 51.70 9.16
C VAL A 83 -26.60 51.05 9.71
N LEU A 84 -25.66 51.83 10.26
CA LEU A 84 -24.43 51.32 10.88
C LEU A 84 -24.71 50.50 12.15
N MET A 85 -25.69 50.93 12.97
CA MET A 85 -26.16 50.14 14.11
C MET A 85 -26.76 48.80 13.65
N TYR A 86 -27.60 48.82 12.67
CA TYR A 86 -28.19 47.57 12.08
C TYR A 86 -27.13 46.66 11.53
N MET A 87 -26.16 47.15 10.74
CA MET A 87 -25.04 46.37 10.23
C MET A 87 -24.17 45.84 11.34
N SER A 88 -23.90 46.61 12.38
CA SER A 88 -23.12 46.20 13.55
C SER A 88 -23.81 45.10 14.35
N VAL A 89 -25.11 45.24 14.58
CA VAL A 89 -25.93 44.19 15.23
C VAL A 89 -25.96 42.94 14.37
N LYS A 90 -26.17 43.03 13.08
CA LYS A 90 -26.15 41.88 12.15
C LYS A 90 -24.78 41.22 12.10
N PHE A 91 -23.70 42.01 12.11
CA PHE A 91 -22.32 41.51 12.18
C PHE A 91 -22.02 40.82 13.50
N ILE A 92 -22.47 41.38 14.65
CA ILE A 92 -22.32 40.79 15.98
C ILE A 92 -23.15 39.52 16.07
N LEU A 93 -24.38 39.49 15.55
CA LEU A 93 -25.21 38.28 15.51
C LEU A 93 -24.59 37.19 14.59
N LYS A 94 -24.03 37.60 13.46
CA LYS A 94 -23.34 36.69 12.53
C LYS A 94 -21.96 36.22 13.08
N SER A 95 -21.27 37.05 13.87
CA SER A 95 -20.03 36.75 14.57
C SER A 95 -20.25 35.93 15.85
N ARG A 96 -21.46 35.97 16.38
CA ARG A 96 -21.98 35.00 17.37
C ARG A 96 -22.43 33.71 16.68
N LYS A 97 -21.59 33.13 15.83
CA LYS A 97 -21.51 31.67 15.75
C LYS A 97 -20.84 31.22 17.04
N THR A 98 -21.52 31.34 18.18
CA THR A 98 -21.39 30.37 19.22
C THR A 98 -21.58 29.04 18.50
N TYR A 99 -20.58 28.19 18.50
CA TYR A 99 -20.79 26.78 18.22
C TYR A 99 -21.91 26.39 19.16
N ASP A 100 -23.11 26.29 18.61
CA ASP A 100 -24.26 25.89 19.39
C ASP A 100 -24.13 24.37 19.57
N TYR A 101 -23.41 23.97 20.63
CA TYR A 101 -23.28 22.59 21.05
C TYR A 101 -24.58 22.04 21.67
N GLN A 102 -25.71 22.77 21.57
CA GLN A 102 -26.97 22.32 22.11
C GLN A 102 -27.35 20.97 21.48
N GLY A 103 -27.36 19.93 22.31
CA GLY A 103 -27.60 18.56 21.89
C GLY A 103 -26.37 17.81 21.34
N GLN A 104 -25.17 18.41 21.41
CA GLN A 104 -23.90 17.79 20.94
C GLN A 104 -22.79 17.87 22.00
N GLU A 105 -23.08 18.25 23.23
CA GLU A 105 -22.10 18.50 24.29
C GLU A 105 -21.26 17.27 24.65
N MET A 106 -21.84 16.07 24.51
CA MET A 106 -21.20 14.80 24.82
C MET A 106 -20.82 13.98 23.58
N GLY A 107 -21.09 14.51 22.37
CA GLY A 107 -20.76 13.86 21.10
C GLY A 107 -21.76 14.23 20.00
N SER A 108 -21.25 14.37 18.78
CA SER A 108 -22.01 14.80 17.60
C SER A 108 -22.16 13.71 16.54
N SER A 109 -21.76 12.46 16.85
CA SER A 109 -21.86 11.35 15.90
C SER A 109 -23.32 11.01 15.58
N ASP A 110 -23.58 10.75 14.32
CA ASP A 110 -24.88 10.28 13.84
C ASP A 110 -24.71 9.45 12.58
N TRP A 111 -25.65 8.56 12.31
CA TRP A 111 -25.68 7.82 11.05
C TRP A 111 -25.86 8.75 9.86
N SER A 112 -25.29 8.37 8.72
CA SER A 112 -25.60 9.03 7.44
C SER A 112 -27.09 8.90 7.18
N LYS A 113 -27.74 10.02 6.83
CA LYS A 113 -29.15 10.03 6.45
C LYS A 113 -29.26 9.65 4.98
N HIS A 114 -30.32 8.94 4.63
CA HIS A 114 -30.52 8.42 3.27
C HIS A 114 -30.25 9.46 2.18
N GLY A 115 -29.20 9.22 1.38
CA GLY A 115 -28.76 10.09 0.28
C GLY A 115 -27.77 11.20 0.66
N GLU A 116 -27.45 11.40 1.96
CA GLU A 116 -26.46 12.38 2.40
C GLU A 116 -25.04 11.95 1.95
N GLU A 117 -24.76 10.67 1.95
CA GLU A 117 -23.48 10.03 1.57
C GLU A 117 -23.15 10.16 0.07
N PHE A 118 -24.15 10.44 -0.76
CA PHE A 118 -23.98 10.61 -2.23
C PHE A 118 -23.90 12.08 -2.66
N LYS A 119 -23.90 13.02 -1.71
CA LYS A 119 -23.79 14.43 -2.03
C LYS A 119 -22.40 14.78 -2.52
N LYS A 120 -22.35 15.53 -3.62
CA LYS A 120 -21.09 16.13 -4.08
C LYS A 120 -20.62 17.18 -3.08
N ASN A 121 -19.33 17.13 -2.78
CA ASN A 121 -18.68 18.17 -1.99
C ASN A 121 -18.67 19.52 -2.74
N PRO A 122 -18.49 20.65 -2.06
CA PRO A 122 -18.42 21.97 -2.71
C PRO A 122 -17.33 22.08 -3.79
N ASP A 123 -16.31 21.26 -3.71
CA ASP A 123 -15.20 21.16 -4.68
C ASP A 123 -15.51 20.23 -5.86
N GLY A 124 -16.73 19.70 -5.95
CA GLY A 124 -17.19 18.80 -7.02
C GLY A 124 -16.77 17.32 -6.82
N THR A 125 -16.10 16.98 -5.71
CA THR A 125 -15.74 15.59 -5.43
C THR A 125 -16.96 14.77 -4.99
N GLU A 126 -17.04 13.54 -5.49
CA GLU A 126 -18.10 12.57 -5.19
C GLU A 126 -17.42 11.26 -4.79
N ILE A 127 -17.50 10.89 -3.50
CA ILE A 127 -16.80 9.74 -2.96
C ILE A 127 -17.56 8.47 -3.27
N LEU A 128 -18.86 8.46 -2.97
CA LEU A 128 -19.75 7.32 -3.18
C LEU A 128 -20.80 7.62 -4.24
N ASN A 129 -21.19 6.60 -4.98
CA ASN A 129 -22.33 6.65 -5.88
C ASN A 129 -23.18 5.36 -5.77
N LYS A 130 -24.29 5.29 -6.51
CA LYS A 130 -25.28 4.21 -6.39
C LYS A 130 -25.08 3.05 -7.38
N HIS A 131 -24.29 3.24 -8.43
CA HIS A 131 -24.33 2.32 -9.57
C HIS A 131 -22.98 1.95 -10.17
N GLU A 132 -21.96 2.78 -9.99
CA GLU A 132 -20.68 2.62 -10.67
C GLU A 132 -19.51 2.68 -9.70
N GLY A 133 -18.64 1.69 -9.74
CA GLY A 133 -17.43 1.67 -8.96
C GLY A 133 -17.20 0.36 -8.22
N PHE A 134 -16.36 0.42 -7.20
CA PHE A 134 -16.08 -0.73 -6.36
C PHE A 134 -17.21 -0.93 -5.33
N ILE A 135 -17.80 -2.11 -5.31
CA ILE A 135 -18.95 -2.41 -4.45
C ILE A 135 -18.52 -2.44 -2.99
N LEU A 136 -19.09 -1.58 -2.17
CA LEU A 136 -18.94 -1.58 -0.72
C LEU A 136 -20.13 -2.27 -0.04
N SER A 137 -21.36 -2.01 -0.54
CA SER A 137 -22.59 -2.60 -0.07
C SER A 137 -23.60 -2.70 -1.21
N LYS A 138 -24.80 -3.18 -0.93
CA LYS A 138 -25.89 -3.31 -1.92
C LYS A 138 -26.13 -2.02 -2.71
N ASP A 139 -26.09 -0.86 -2.05
CA ASP A 139 -26.47 0.43 -2.62
C ASP A 139 -25.31 1.45 -2.62
N HIS A 140 -24.10 1.07 -2.19
CA HIS A 140 -22.96 1.97 -2.07
C HIS A 140 -21.77 1.48 -2.88
N TYR A 141 -21.28 2.33 -3.80
CA TYR A 141 -20.16 2.06 -4.68
C TYR A 141 -19.09 3.14 -4.48
N LEU A 142 -17.85 2.73 -4.28
CA LEU A 142 -16.72 3.65 -4.23
C LEU A 142 -16.33 4.07 -5.65
N GLY A 143 -16.37 5.36 -5.94
CA GLY A 143 -16.03 5.89 -7.25
C GLY A 143 -14.59 5.57 -7.68
N LEU A 144 -14.39 5.27 -8.96
CA LEU A 144 -13.08 4.91 -9.52
C LEU A 144 -12.33 6.07 -10.16
N ASP A 145 -13.02 7.17 -10.50
CA ASP A 145 -12.40 8.34 -11.11
C ASP A 145 -11.50 9.08 -10.11
N GLY A 146 -10.19 9.00 -10.30
CA GLY A 146 -9.20 9.63 -9.42
C GLY A 146 -9.26 11.17 -9.39
N LYS A 147 -9.92 11.81 -10.37
CA LYS A 147 -10.13 13.26 -10.40
C LYS A 147 -11.29 13.66 -9.50
N LYS A 148 -12.33 12.81 -9.40
CA LYS A 148 -13.53 13.05 -8.60
C LYS A 148 -13.38 12.51 -7.18
N VAL A 149 -12.68 11.38 -7.00
CA VAL A 149 -12.51 10.70 -5.72
C VAL A 149 -11.12 11.02 -5.16
N LYS A 150 -11.05 11.87 -4.15
CA LYS A 150 -9.77 12.32 -3.56
C LYS A 150 -9.24 11.42 -2.44
N ILE A 151 -9.97 10.38 -2.04
CA ILE A 151 -9.52 9.38 -1.06
C ILE A 151 -8.78 8.23 -1.76
N ASN A 152 -8.01 7.44 -1.00
CA ASN A 152 -7.42 6.22 -1.53
C ASN A 152 -8.51 5.14 -1.72
N LYS A 153 -8.18 4.10 -2.49
CA LYS A 153 -9.09 2.99 -2.77
C LYS A 153 -8.69 1.72 -2.01
N ASN A 154 -7.86 1.88 -0.99
CA ASN A 154 -7.56 0.78 -0.08
C ASN A 154 -8.72 0.61 0.89
N ILE A 155 -9.15 -0.63 1.06
CA ILE A 155 -10.32 -0.98 1.84
C ILE A 155 -9.92 -2.03 2.88
N LEU A 156 -10.30 -1.79 4.12
CA LEU A 156 -10.09 -2.74 5.21
C LEU A 156 -11.41 -3.36 5.61
N VAL A 157 -11.53 -4.67 5.47
CA VAL A 157 -12.77 -5.42 5.73
C VAL A 157 -12.60 -6.31 6.93
N PHE A 158 -13.46 -6.12 7.93
CA PHE A 158 -13.53 -6.95 9.12
C PHE A 158 -14.77 -7.85 9.07
N GLY A 159 -14.55 -9.16 9.10
CA GLY A 159 -15.65 -10.10 9.11
C GLY A 159 -15.26 -11.45 9.69
N GLY A 160 -15.92 -11.87 10.76
CA GLY A 160 -15.73 -13.19 11.35
C GLY A 160 -16.07 -14.33 10.37
N SER A 161 -15.84 -15.57 10.78
CA SER A 161 -16.23 -16.72 9.97
C SER A 161 -17.75 -16.73 9.74
N GLY A 162 -18.20 -16.99 8.52
CA GLY A 162 -19.62 -17.03 8.15
C GLY A 162 -20.30 -15.67 7.98
N THR A 163 -19.62 -14.54 8.15
CA THR A 163 -20.22 -13.21 7.96
C THR A 163 -20.47 -12.84 6.49
N GLY A 164 -20.00 -13.66 5.55
CA GLY A 164 -20.23 -13.47 4.12
C GLY A 164 -19.15 -12.70 3.38
N LYS A 165 -17.92 -12.53 3.92
CA LYS A 165 -16.80 -11.82 3.28
C LYS A 165 -16.70 -12.14 1.78
N THR A 166 -16.61 -13.42 1.45
CA THR A 166 -16.49 -13.90 0.08
C THR A 166 -17.74 -13.60 -0.75
N ALA A 167 -18.93 -13.84 -0.22
CA ALA A 167 -20.19 -13.77 -0.97
C ALA A 167 -20.77 -12.36 -1.13
N CYS A 168 -20.50 -11.43 -0.18
CA CYS A 168 -21.06 -10.08 -0.24
C CYS A 168 -20.03 -9.01 -0.62
N TYR A 169 -18.73 -9.34 -0.58
CA TYR A 169 -17.70 -8.35 -0.88
C TYR A 169 -16.76 -8.81 -2.01
N ILE A 170 -16.10 -9.97 -1.89
CA ILE A 170 -15.07 -10.38 -2.85
C ILE A 170 -15.68 -10.75 -4.19
N LYS A 171 -16.59 -11.72 -4.23
CA LYS A 171 -17.22 -12.18 -5.48
C LYS A 171 -17.93 -11.07 -6.25
N PRO A 172 -18.76 -10.20 -5.63
CA PRO A 172 -19.38 -9.11 -6.37
C PRO A 172 -18.35 -8.19 -7.06
N ASN A 173 -17.23 -7.92 -6.41
CA ASN A 173 -16.18 -7.07 -6.97
C ASN A 173 -15.37 -7.74 -8.09
N ILE A 174 -15.12 -9.05 -8.02
CA ILE A 174 -14.55 -9.80 -9.14
C ILE A 174 -15.47 -9.75 -10.34
N MET A 175 -16.78 -9.95 -10.12
CA MET A 175 -17.80 -9.94 -11.16
C MET A 175 -17.98 -8.60 -11.87
N GLN A 176 -17.52 -7.50 -11.27
CA GLN A 176 -17.49 -6.14 -11.87
C GLN A 176 -16.49 -6.01 -13.03
N ARG A 177 -15.44 -6.80 -13.08
CA ARG A 177 -14.42 -6.77 -14.15
C ARG A 177 -13.78 -5.40 -14.35
N LEU A 178 -13.47 -4.71 -13.25
CA LEU A 178 -13.02 -3.32 -13.24
C LEU A 178 -11.58 -3.12 -13.74
N GLY A 179 -10.75 -4.14 -13.63
CA GLY A 179 -9.34 -4.10 -14.00
C GLY A 179 -8.70 -5.46 -13.85
N SER A 180 -7.39 -5.54 -13.66
CA SER A 180 -6.70 -6.77 -13.29
C SER A 180 -6.94 -7.10 -11.83
N TYR A 181 -6.88 -8.39 -11.50
CA TYR A 181 -7.12 -8.86 -10.14
C TYR A 181 -5.99 -9.76 -9.66
N VAL A 182 -5.61 -9.60 -8.39
CA VAL A 182 -4.85 -10.59 -7.62
C VAL A 182 -5.74 -11.01 -6.46
N ILE A 183 -6.06 -12.29 -6.39
CA ILE A 183 -7.10 -12.81 -5.51
C ILE A 183 -6.51 -13.89 -4.62
N THR A 184 -6.38 -13.62 -3.32
CA THR A 184 -6.07 -14.67 -2.33
C THR A 184 -7.32 -15.52 -2.12
N ASP A 185 -7.20 -16.83 -2.25
CA ASP A 185 -8.32 -17.79 -2.22
C ASP A 185 -7.97 -18.99 -1.33
N PRO A 186 -8.14 -18.90 0.00
CA PRO A 186 -7.72 -19.97 0.91
C PRO A 186 -8.37 -21.33 0.69
N LYS A 187 -9.52 -21.36 0.01
CA LYS A 187 -10.31 -22.59 -0.22
C LYS A 187 -10.40 -23.00 -1.69
N GLY A 188 -9.84 -22.22 -2.59
CA GLY A 188 -9.98 -22.42 -4.04
C GLY A 188 -11.42 -22.21 -4.56
N GLU A 189 -12.33 -21.69 -3.73
CA GLU A 189 -13.72 -21.49 -4.15
C GLU A 189 -13.88 -20.30 -5.11
N LEU A 190 -13.09 -19.23 -4.91
CA LEU A 190 -13.12 -18.07 -5.80
C LEU A 190 -12.63 -18.43 -7.20
N TYR A 191 -11.56 -19.22 -7.30
CA TYR A 191 -11.07 -19.74 -8.56
C TYR A 191 -12.12 -20.60 -9.27
N ARG A 192 -12.68 -21.58 -8.57
CA ARG A 192 -13.71 -22.46 -9.13
C ARG A 192 -14.94 -21.69 -9.61
N ASP A 193 -15.36 -20.69 -8.86
CA ASP A 193 -16.59 -19.95 -9.15
C ASP A 193 -16.41 -18.87 -10.22
N THR A 194 -15.21 -18.27 -10.37
CA THR A 194 -15.09 -17.04 -11.17
C THR A 194 -14.02 -17.10 -12.28
N SER A 195 -13.11 -18.09 -12.30
CA SER A 195 -12.02 -18.15 -13.27
C SER A 195 -12.50 -18.26 -14.72
N LYS A 196 -13.37 -19.22 -15.01
CA LYS A 196 -13.94 -19.40 -16.36
C LYS A 196 -14.83 -18.21 -16.78
N TYR A 197 -15.56 -17.62 -15.83
CA TYR A 197 -16.30 -16.39 -16.08
C TYR A 197 -15.39 -15.26 -16.54
N LEU A 198 -14.29 -15.00 -15.85
CA LEU A 198 -13.33 -13.97 -16.25
C LEU A 198 -12.65 -14.31 -17.57
N ALA A 199 -12.26 -15.57 -17.79
CA ALA A 199 -11.67 -16.03 -19.05
C ALA A 199 -12.62 -15.77 -20.25
N ASN A 200 -13.93 -16.00 -20.08
CA ASN A 200 -14.94 -15.70 -21.09
C ASN A 200 -15.01 -14.20 -21.47
N TYR A 201 -14.58 -13.32 -20.55
CA TYR A 201 -14.49 -11.87 -20.78
C TYR A 201 -13.08 -11.39 -21.17
N GLY A 202 -12.23 -12.30 -21.65
CA GLY A 202 -10.92 -11.98 -22.20
C GLY A 202 -9.84 -11.72 -21.16
N TYR A 203 -10.03 -12.19 -19.92
CA TYR A 203 -8.96 -12.18 -18.94
C TYR A 203 -7.98 -13.32 -19.21
N ASP A 204 -6.69 -13.03 -19.10
CA ASP A 204 -5.69 -14.06 -18.90
C ASP A 204 -5.77 -14.53 -17.44
N VAL A 205 -6.12 -15.80 -17.25
CA VAL A 205 -6.33 -16.37 -15.91
C VAL A 205 -5.14 -17.23 -15.55
N LYS A 206 -4.47 -16.87 -14.46
CA LYS A 206 -3.36 -17.62 -13.87
C LYS A 206 -3.72 -18.05 -12.45
N VAL A 207 -3.14 -19.15 -12.00
CA VAL A 207 -3.34 -19.65 -10.64
C VAL A 207 -2.03 -20.13 -10.05
N LEU A 208 -1.69 -19.64 -8.87
CA LEU A 208 -0.67 -20.23 -7.98
C LEU A 208 -1.42 -21.06 -6.95
N ASN A 209 -1.38 -22.39 -7.10
CA ASN A 209 -2.10 -23.33 -6.24
C ASN A 209 -1.11 -24.09 -5.35
N LEU A 210 -1.02 -23.67 -4.09
CA LEU A 210 -0.15 -24.31 -3.09
C LEU A 210 -0.83 -25.50 -2.37
N VAL A 211 -2.16 -25.65 -2.54
CA VAL A 211 -2.91 -26.79 -1.99
C VAL A 211 -2.75 -28.02 -2.87
N ASP A 212 -2.83 -27.82 -4.19
CA ASP A 212 -2.64 -28.86 -5.18
C ASP A 212 -1.75 -28.35 -6.33
N PRO A 213 -0.41 -28.45 -6.17
CA PRO A 213 0.55 -27.93 -7.14
C PRO A 213 0.47 -28.54 -8.55
N GLU A 214 -0.23 -29.67 -8.73
CA GLU A 214 -0.46 -30.24 -10.06
C GLU A 214 -1.38 -29.35 -10.92
N TYR A 215 -2.23 -28.55 -10.28
CA TYR A 215 -3.14 -27.60 -10.90
C TYR A 215 -2.68 -26.16 -10.67
N SER A 216 -1.38 -25.91 -10.79
CA SER A 216 -0.77 -24.61 -10.57
C SER A 216 0.06 -24.16 -11.76
N ASN A 217 -0.04 -22.89 -12.15
CA ASN A 217 1.04 -22.23 -12.89
C ASN A 217 2.31 -22.23 -12.05
N ARG A 218 3.45 -22.34 -12.70
CA ARG A 218 4.76 -22.34 -12.04
C ARG A 218 5.18 -20.93 -11.68
N TYR A 219 5.81 -20.83 -10.54
CA TYR A 219 6.34 -19.57 -10.01
C TYR A 219 7.77 -19.79 -9.51
N ASN A 220 8.73 -19.30 -10.27
CA ASN A 220 10.13 -19.31 -9.87
C ASN A 220 10.52 -17.93 -9.32
N PRO A 221 10.80 -17.78 -8.02
CA PRO A 221 11.22 -16.51 -7.45
C PRO A 221 12.45 -15.89 -8.11
N LEU A 222 13.39 -16.73 -8.61
CA LEU A 222 14.61 -16.23 -9.23
C LEU A 222 14.37 -15.61 -10.62
N ALA A 223 13.30 -16.01 -11.32
CA ALA A 223 12.91 -15.42 -12.60
C ALA A 223 12.44 -13.94 -12.49
N HIS A 224 12.08 -13.50 -11.29
CA HIS A 224 11.61 -12.14 -11.05
C HIS A 224 12.70 -11.19 -10.51
N ILE A 225 13.95 -11.63 -10.44
CA ILE A 225 15.07 -10.79 -9.99
C ILE A 225 15.47 -9.84 -11.10
N GLN A 226 15.45 -8.53 -10.84
CA GLN A 226 15.94 -7.48 -11.74
C GLN A 226 17.05 -6.64 -11.11
N ASP A 227 17.10 -6.57 -9.78
CA ASP A 227 18.10 -5.79 -9.05
C ASP A 227 18.56 -6.47 -7.75
N TYR A 228 19.49 -5.83 -7.06
CA TYR A 228 20.01 -6.34 -5.78
C TYR A 228 18.96 -6.42 -4.67
N ALA A 229 17.98 -5.52 -4.68
CA ALA A 229 16.93 -5.50 -3.66
C ALA A 229 16.02 -6.74 -3.74
N ASP A 230 15.78 -7.27 -4.95
CA ASP A 230 15.01 -8.50 -5.12
C ASP A 230 15.70 -9.70 -4.46
N VAL A 231 17.02 -9.80 -4.59
CA VAL A 231 17.83 -10.87 -3.94
C VAL A 231 17.77 -10.73 -2.43
N ASP A 232 17.86 -9.49 -1.91
CA ASP A 232 17.74 -9.23 -0.48
C ASP A 232 16.35 -9.61 0.06
N ILE A 233 15.27 -9.31 -0.66
CA ILE A 233 13.90 -9.68 -0.29
C ILE A 233 13.76 -11.21 -0.19
N ILE A 234 14.25 -11.96 -1.19
CA ILE A 234 14.21 -13.43 -1.19
C ILE A 234 15.00 -13.98 0.00
N ALA A 235 16.25 -13.55 0.14
CA ALA A 235 17.14 -14.05 1.19
C ALA A 235 16.62 -13.73 2.59
N HIS A 236 16.14 -12.50 2.82
CA HIS A 236 15.56 -12.09 4.09
C HIS A 236 14.30 -12.91 4.42
N THR A 237 13.41 -13.09 3.44
CA THR A 237 12.15 -13.81 3.65
C THR A 237 12.39 -15.29 3.94
N ILE A 238 13.33 -15.96 3.25
CA ILE A 238 13.65 -17.36 3.47
C ILE A 238 14.31 -17.55 4.84
N VAL A 239 15.22 -16.66 5.22
CA VAL A 239 15.98 -16.82 6.46
C VAL A 239 15.17 -16.44 7.69
N GLU A 240 14.40 -15.35 7.64
CA GLU A 240 13.62 -14.83 8.78
C GLU A 240 12.15 -15.24 8.76
N GLY A 241 11.58 -15.55 7.60
CA GLY A 241 10.16 -15.87 7.45
C GLY A 241 9.76 -17.28 7.90
N GLY A 242 10.72 -18.18 8.16
CA GLY A 242 10.46 -19.57 8.55
C GLY A 242 10.06 -19.77 10.02
N GLU A 243 10.24 -18.79 10.87
CA GLU A 243 9.95 -18.89 12.31
C GLU A 243 8.71 -18.05 12.67
N GLY A 244 7.57 -18.68 12.72
CA GLY A 244 6.36 -18.12 13.34
C GLY A 244 6.60 -17.90 14.84
N GLY A 245 7.15 -16.72 15.22
CA GLY A 245 7.16 -16.26 16.61
C GLY A 245 8.10 -16.96 17.59
N GLY A 246 9.08 -17.72 17.09
CA GLY A 246 10.13 -18.31 17.92
C GLY A 246 11.08 -17.24 18.52
N LYS A 247 11.78 -17.60 19.60
CA LYS A 247 12.83 -16.74 20.17
C LYS A 247 13.79 -16.33 19.05
N ALA A 248 14.05 -15.01 18.96
CA ALA A 248 15.01 -14.47 18.00
C ALA A 248 16.31 -15.30 18.09
N SER A 249 16.70 -15.93 16.97
CA SER A 249 18.01 -16.55 16.83
C SER A 249 19.08 -15.47 17.00
N ASP A 250 20.29 -15.85 17.35
CA ASP A 250 21.39 -14.89 17.38
C ASP A 250 21.52 -14.25 15.98
N PRO A 251 21.44 -12.91 15.86
CA PRO A 251 21.48 -12.19 14.58
C PRO A 251 22.70 -12.56 13.71
N PHE A 252 23.77 -13.07 14.32
CA PHE A 252 24.94 -13.55 13.60
C PHE A 252 24.59 -14.69 12.63
N TRP A 253 23.84 -15.71 13.09
CA TRP A 253 23.50 -16.88 12.27
C TRP A 253 22.58 -16.51 11.11
N ASP A 254 21.57 -15.68 11.36
CA ASP A 254 20.65 -15.25 10.32
C ASP A 254 21.33 -14.35 9.30
N ASN A 255 22.20 -13.44 9.73
CA ASN A 255 22.94 -12.58 8.80
C ASN A 255 23.90 -13.37 7.92
N THR A 256 24.65 -14.31 8.50
CA THR A 256 25.59 -15.14 7.74
C THR A 256 24.87 -16.11 6.80
N ALA A 257 23.74 -16.69 7.22
CA ALA A 257 22.89 -17.51 6.35
C ALA A 257 22.33 -16.71 5.18
N LYS A 258 21.92 -15.45 5.40
CA LYS A 258 21.48 -14.53 4.31
C LYS A 258 22.60 -14.26 3.32
N MET A 259 23.82 -13.99 3.80
CA MET A 259 24.99 -13.76 2.93
C MET A 259 25.28 -15.00 2.07
N LEU A 260 25.27 -16.21 2.65
CA LEU A 260 25.49 -17.45 1.90
C LEU A 260 24.39 -17.67 0.86
N LEU A 261 23.12 -17.46 1.22
CA LEU A 261 22.01 -17.60 0.30
C LEU A 261 22.10 -16.59 -0.85
N LYS A 262 22.45 -15.33 -0.57
CA LYS A 262 22.67 -14.32 -1.62
C LYS A 262 23.81 -14.72 -2.55
N ALA A 263 24.93 -15.24 -2.01
CA ALA A 263 26.02 -15.73 -2.84
C ALA A 263 25.55 -16.85 -3.78
N CYS A 264 24.76 -17.82 -3.27
CA CYS A 264 24.18 -18.90 -4.08
C CYS A 264 23.22 -18.35 -5.16
N ILE A 265 22.32 -17.44 -4.81
CA ILE A 265 21.37 -16.85 -5.76
C ILE A 265 22.12 -16.12 -6.89
N TYR A 266 23.08 -15.25 -6.55
CA TYR A 266 23.87 -14.54 -7.56
C TYR A 266 24.66 -15.49 -8.47
N TYR A 267 25.19 -16.57 -7.91
CA TYR A 267 25.89 -17.59 -8.69
C TYR A 267 24.92 -18.29 -9.67
N VAL A 268 23.80 -18.78 -9.15
CA VAL A 268 22.79 -19.52 -9.93
C VAL A 268 22.26 -18.69 -11.09
N ILE A 269 21.92 -17.41 -10.89
CA ILE A 269 21.35 -16.55 -11.94
C ILE A 269 22.39 -16.10 -12.98
N SER A 270 23.68 -16.08 -12.63
CA SER A 270 24.74 -15.59 -13.53
C SER A 270 25.47 -16.68 -14.27
N VAL A 271 25.64 -17.86 -13.67
CA VAL A 271 26.48 -18.95 -14.20
C VAL A 271 25.67 -20.07 -14.82
N LEU A 272 24.55 -20.46 -14.20
CA LEU A 272 23.78 -21.61 -14.65
C LEU A 272 22.88 -21.32 -15.86
N PRO A 273 22.58 -22.35 -16.68
CA PRO A 273 21.57 -22.23 -17.73
C PRO A 273 20.19 -21.95 -17.11
N GLU A 274 19.29 -21.39 -17.93
CA GLU A 274 17.99 -20.87 -17.44
C GLU A 274 17.14 -21.96 -16.74
N GLU A 275 17.20 -23.20 -17.24
CA GLU A 275 16.45 -24.34 -16.70
C GLU A 275 16.88 -24.72 -15.27
N GLU A 276 18.14 -24.44 -14.90
CA GLU A 276 18.70 -24.74 -13.58
C GLU A 276 18.66 -23.55 -12.63
N ARG A 277 18.15 -22.37 -13.05
CA ARG A 277 18.06 -21.15 -12.23
C ARG A 277 16.87 -21.22 -11.28
N ASN A 278 16.98 -22.01 -10.21
CA ASN A 278 15.96 -22.17 -9.21
C ASN A 278 16.53 -22.34 -7.79
N LEU A 279 15.68 -22.26 -6.78
CA LEU A 279 16.10 -22.37 -5.37
C LEU A 279 16.56 -23.77 -4.99
N SER A 280 16.14 -24.81 -5.71
CA SER A 280 16.63 -26.17 -5.52
C SER A 280 18.11 -26.30 -5.91
N SER A 281 18.55 -25.60 -6.95
CA SER A 281 19.97 -25.48 -7.31
C SER A 281 20.77 -24.77 -6.21
N CYS A 282 20.22 -23.71 -5.62
CA CYS A 282 20.84 -23.07 -4.44
C CYS A 282 20.98 -24.05 -3.27
N LEU A 283 19.94 -24.85 -3.00
CA LEU A 283 19.98 -25.88 -1.95
C LEU A 283 21.06 -26.92 -2.22
N ASN A 284 21.21 -27.37 -3.47
CA ASN A 284 22.23 -28.34 -3.85
C ASN A 284 23.66 -27.79 -3.65
N ILE A 285 23.88 -26.50 -3.98
CA ILE A 285 25.15 -25.81 -3.71
C ILE A 285 25.46 -25.79 -2.21
N VAL A 286 24.46 -25.39 -1.40
CA VAL A 286 24.64 -25.31 0.07
C VAL A 286 24.89 -26.68 0.68
N ARG A 287 24.23 -27.73 0.20
CA ARG A 287 24.46 -29.12 0.65
C ARG A 287 25.88 -29.62 0.30
N ALA A 288 26.27 -29.39 -0.96
CA ALA A 288 27.59 -29.81 -1.41
C ALA A 288 28.70 -29.09 -0.65
N GLY A 289 28.63 -27.77 -0.52
CA GLY A 289 29.58 -26.95 0.20
C GLY A 289 29.54 -27.16 1.74
N GLY A 290 28.39 -27.57 2.28
CA GLY A 290 28.29 -27.98 3.68
C GLY A 290 28.97 -29.33 3.97
N ALA A 291 29.02 -30.23 2.99
CA ALA A 291 29.74 -31.51 3.07
C ALA A 291 31.24 -31.34 2.81
N ASP A 292 31.63 -30.51 1.87
CA ASP A 292 32.99 -30.15 1.51
C ASP A 292 33.07 -28.65 1.19
N GLU A 293 33.62 -27.89 2.11
CA GLU A 293 33.68 -26.44 1.99
C GLU A 293 34.57 -25.91 0.87
N SER A 294 35.52 -26.73 0.37
CA SER A 294 36.33 -26.38 -0.79
C SER A 294 35.47 -26.11 -2.03
N ILE A 295 34.28 -26.71 -2.08
CA ILE A 295 33.30 -26.50 -3.14
C ILE A 295 32.83 -25.03 -3.20
N PHE A 296 32.65 -24.36 -2.06
CA PHE A 296 32.31 -22.95 -2.05
C PHE A 296 33.43 -22.09 -2.64
N ASP A 297 34.71 -22.40 -2.31
CA ASP A 297 35.83 -21.70 -2.91
C ASP A 297 35.93 -21.98 -4.42
N ASP A 298 35.74 -23.22 -4.85
CA ASP A 298 35.75 -23.62 -6.25
C ASP A 298 34.67 -22.86 -7.06
N LEU A 299 33.47 -22.72 -6.53
CA LEU A 299 32.36 -22.02 -7.20
C LEU A 299 32.50 -20.49 -7.09
N PHE A 300 32.57 -19.95 -5.87
CA PHE A 300 32.47 -18.49 -5.68
C PHE A 300 33.77 -17.74 -5.94
N VAL A 301 34.91 -18.34 -5.67
CA VAL A 301 36.21 -17.72 -5.91
C VAL A 301 36.81 -18.16 -7.25
N GLY A 302 36.61 -19.43 -7.61
CA GLY A 302 37.17 -20.02 -8.82
C GLY A 302 36.41 -19.65 -10.10
N GLU A 303 35.12 -19.33 -10.04
CA GLU A 303 34.31 -19.02 -11.24
C GLU A 303 33.83 -17.57 -11.32
N LEU A 304 33.69 -16.87 -10.18
CA LEU A 304 33.21 -15.50 -10.17
C LEU A 304 34.36 -14.50 -10.11
N SER A 305 34.24 -13.42 -10.87
CA SER A 305 35.21 -12.34 -10.81
C SER A 305 35.23 -11.68 -9.41
N PRO A 306 36.33 -11.03 -8.98
CA PRO A 306 36.42 -10.36 -7.69
C PRO A 306 35.33 -9.29 -7.47
N GLU A 307 34.84 -8.68 -8.54
CA GLU A 307 33.81 -7.64 -8.47
C GLU A 307 32.39 -8.20 -8.43
N HIS A 308 32.22 -9.51 -8.67
CA HIS A 308 30.92 -10.14 -8.72
C HIS A 308 30.22 -10.12 -7.35
N PRO A 309 28.93 -9.73 -7.25
CA PRO A 309 28.22 -9.60 -5.98
C PRO A 309 28.18 -10.91 -5.19
N GLY A 310 28.00 -12.06 -5.85
CA GLY A 310 28.00 -13.36 -5.20
C GLY A 310 29.34 -13.69 -4.54
N ARG A 311 30.45 -13.33 -5.15
CA ARG A 311 31.78 -13.49 -4.55
C ARG A 311 31.97 -12.58 -3.35
N LYS A 312 31.55 -11.30 -3.44
CA LYS A 312 31.65 -10.35 -2.31
C LYS A 312 30.84 -10.82 -1.11
N GLU A 313 29.64 -11.34 -1.31
CA GLU A 313 28.82 -11.91 -0.22
C GLU A 313 29.52 -13.13 0.42
N TYR A 314 30.10 -14.02 -0.38
CA TYR A 314 30.81 -15.18 0.12
C TYR A 314 32.11 -14.79 0.86
N GLU A 315 32.90 -13.84 0.36
CA GLU A 315 34.12 -13.37 1.02
C GLU A 315 33.89 -12.87 2.45
N GLY A 316 32.70 -12.30 2.74
CA GLY A 316 32.30 -11.92 4.09
C GLY A 316 32.18 -13.11 5.05
N ILE A 317 31.88 -14.30 4.54
CA ILE A 317 31.72 -15.54 5.33
C ILE A 317 33.03 -16.34 5.35
N ARG A 318 33.82 -16.25 4.29
CA ARG A 318 35.08 -17.00 4.06
C ARG A 318 36.08 -16.82 5.20
N VAL A 319 36.08 -15.67 5.86
CA VAL A 319 36.95 -15.34 7.00
C VAL A 319 36.67 -16.21 8.23
N GLY A 320 35.47 -16.83 8.30
CA GLY A 320 35.08 -17.70 9.43
C GLY A 320 35.83 -19.05 9.46
N ALA A 321 35.96 -19.59 10.64
CA ALA A 321 36.51 -20.96 10.81
C ALA A 321 35.60 -21.99 10.10
N ASP A 322 36.18 -23.08 9.62
CA ASP A 322 35.52 -24.13 8.83
C ASP A 322 34.27 -24.71 9.52
N LYS A 323 34.35 -24.98 10.82
CA LYS A 323 33.18 -25.41 11.60
C LYS A 323 32.05 -24.40 11.64
N THR A 324 32.38 -23.12 11.57
CA THR A 324 31.38 -22.03 11.50
C THR A 324 30.66 -22.03 10.15
N LYS A 325 31.41 -22.17 9.04
CA LYS A 325 30.84 -22.27 7.69
C LYS A 325 29.93 -23.48 7.54
N GLN A 326 30.32 -24.65 8.04
CA GLN A 326 29.49 -25.86 8.08
C GLN A 326 28.18 -25.62 8.87
N SER A 327 28.27 -24.96 10.02
CA SER A 327 27.08 -24.64 10.83
C SER A 327 26.15 -23.69 10.13
N ILE A 328 26.65 -22.68 9.40
CA ILE A 328 25.89 -21.77 8.58
C ILE A 328 25.18 -22.54 7.44
N ALA A 329 25.92 -23.44 6.76
CA ALA A 329 25.35 -24.26 5.69
C ALA A 329 24.23 -25.17 6.22
N ILE A 330 24.41 -25.85 7.35
CA ILE A 330 23.37 -26.69 7.98
C ILE A 330 22.13 -25.85 8.33
N SER A 331 22.30 -24.67 8.91
CA SER A 331 21.20 -23.76 9.22
C SER A 331 20.44 -23.39 7.95
N LEU A 332 21.15 -23.04 6.88
CA LEU A 332 20.54 -22.65 5.61
C LEU A 332 19.86 -23.82 4.90
N VAL A 333 20.45 -25.04 4.94
CA VAL A 333 19.80 -26.27 4.44
C VAL A 333 18.45 -26.49 5.12
N SER A 334 18.38 -26.30 6.44
CA SER A 334 17.13 -26.42 7.19
C SER A 334 16.07 -25.42 6.67
N LYS A 335 16.44 -24.17 6.43
CA LYS A 335 15.56 -23.11 5.93
C LYS A 335 15.11 -23.34 4.48
N LEU A 336 15.99 -23.89 3.64
CA LEU A 336 15.70 -24.21 2.23
C LEU A 336 15.03 -25.58 2.03
N SER A 337 14.94 -26.42 3.06
CA SER A 337 14.39 -27.79 2.96
C SER A 337 12.96 -27.85 2.41
N HIS A 338 12.20 -26.78 2.55
CA HIS A 338 10.86 -26.69 1.99
C HIS A 338 10.84 -26.77 0.45
N PHE A 339 11.92 -26.34 -0.22
CA PHE A 339 12.06 -26.41 -1.68
C PHE A 339 12.52 -27.79 -2.19
N ASP A 340 12.77 -28.73 -1.31
CA ASP A 340 13.27 -30.07 -1.66
C ASP A 340 12.16 -31.06 -2.02
N SER A 341 10.92 -30.76 -1.64
CA SER A 341 9.80 -31.65 -1.98
C SER A 341 9.54 -31.67 -3.50
N PRO A 342 9.23 -32.84 -4.09
CA PRO A 342 9.00 -32.94 -5.55
C PRO A 342 7.94 -31.97 -6.09
N SER A 343 6.91 -31.71 -5.29
CA SER A 343 5.85 -30.75 -5.66
C SER A 343 6.35 -29.31 -5.70
N MET A 344 7.17 -28.90 -4.72
CA MET A 344 7.73 -27.56 -4.69
C MET A 344 8.83 -27.38 -5.73
N GLN A 345 9.63 -28.39 -5.99
CA GLN A 345 10.61 -28.35 -7.09
C GLN A 345 9.90 -28.12 -8.43
N ARG A 346 8.85 -28.87 -8.75
CA ARG A 346 8.05 -28.65 -9.97
C ARG A 346 7.42 -27.28 -10.02
N LEU A 347 6.89 -26.78 -8.90
CA LEU A 347 6.27 -25.47 -8.83
C LEU A 347 7.26 -24.33 -9.09
N THR A 348 8.52 -24.47 -8.62
CA THR A 348 9.52 -23.41 -8.65
C THR A 348 10.62 -23.58 -9.70
N THR A 349 10.56 -24.61 -10.54
CA THR A 349 11.60 -24.88 -11.56
C THR A 349 11.59 -23.89 -12.71
N SER A 350 10.41 -23.42 -13.11
CA SER A 350 10.23 -22.46 -14.20
C SER A 350 9.18 -21.41 -13.85
N ASN A 351 8.89 -20.46 -14.73
CA ASN A 351 7.98 -19.36 -14.44
C ASN A 351 6.93 -19.16 -15.54
N ASP A 352 5.64 -19.31 -15.19
CA ASP A 352 4.50 -19.11 -16.08
C ASP A 352 3.74 -17.80 -15.76
N ILE A 353 4.13 -17.09 -14.68
CA ILE A 353 3.44 -15.91 -14.15
C ILE A 353 4.30 -14.68 -14.40
N SER A 354 3.81 -13.74 -15.18
CA SER A 354 4.42 -12.42 -15.35
C SER A 354 3.64 -11.39 -14.55
N PHE A 355 4.28 -10.77 -13.57
CA PHE A 355 3.65 -9.73 -12.75
C PHE A 355 3.40 -8.43 -13.52
N GLU A 356 4.23 -8.14 -14.53
CA GLU A 356 4.11 -6.97 -15.37
C GLU A 356 2.82 -6.99 -16.21
N GLU A 357 2.35 -8.17 -16.61
CA GLU A 357 1.12 -8.31 -17.39
C GLU A 357 -0.13 -7.84 -16.63
N LEU A 358 -0.13 -7.92 -15.28
CA LEU A 358 -1.22 -7.37 -14.46
C LEU A 358 -1.42 -5.87 -14.66
N GLY A 359 -0.35 -5.13 -14.88
CA GLY A 359 -0.39 -3.68 -15.11
C GLY A 359 -0.59 -3.26 -16.57
N GLU A 360 -0.52 -4.19 -17.52
CA GLU A 360 -0.60 -3.93 -18.96
C GLU A 360 -1.96 -4.33 -19.56
N ARG A 361 -2.48 -5.50 -19.20
CA ARG A 361 -3.69 -6.09 -19.75
C ARG A 361 -4.56 -6.72 -18.67
N LYS A 362 -5.81 -7.03 -18.99
CA LYS A 362 -6.72 -7.68 -18.05
C LYS A 362 -6.24 -9.09 -17.73
N MET A 363 -5.79 -9.27 -16.50
CA MET A 363 -5.32 -10.54 -15.97
C MET A 363 -5.99 -10.81 -14.62
N ALA A 364 -6.27 -12.07 -14.33
CA ALA A 364 -6.77 -12.53 -13.04
C ALA A 364 -5.83 -13.58 -12.47
N LEU A 365 -5.12 -13.25 -11.42
CA LEU A 365 -4.16 -14.10 -10.74
C LEU A 365 -4.75 -14.59 -9.42
N TYR A 366 -5.08 -15.88 -9.36
CA TYR A 366 -5.57 -16.53 -8.14
C TYR A 366 -4.40 -17.12 -7.35
N VAL A 367 -4.42 -16.94 -6.06
CA VAL A 367 -3.42 -17.50 -5.14
C VAL A 367 -4.14 -18.37 -4.13
N ILE A 368 -4.11 -19.69 -4.38
CA ILE A 368 -4.75 -20.68 -3.53
C ILE A 368 -3.72 -21.18 -2.51
N SER A 369 -4.01 -20.96 -1.23
CA SER A 369 -3.12 -21.33 -0.13
C SER A 369 -3.91 -22.06 0.96
N PRO A 370 -3.33 -23.09 1.63
CA PRO A 370 -4.04 -23.78 2.69
C PRO A 370 -4.33 -22.85 3.87
N ASP A 371 -5.53 -22.94 4.43
CA ASP A 371 -5.95 -22.23 5.64
C ASP A 371 -5.65 -23.01 6.93
N SER A 372 -5.24 -24.29 6.80
CA SER A 372 -5.04 -25.21 7.92
C SER A 372 -3.62 -25.18 8.51
N HIS A 373 -2.63 -24.67 7.79
CA HIS A 373 -1.23 -24.60 8.22
C HIS A 373 -0.45 -23.49 7.54
N SER A 374 0.62 -23.01 8.19
CA SER A 374 1.45 -21.89 7.72
C SER A 374 2.67 -22.31 6.91
N THR A 375 2.79 -23.59 6.52
CA THR A 375 3.98 -24.16 5.86
C THR A 375 4.40 -23.40 4.61
N TYR A 376 3.47 -22.80 3.89
CA TYR A 376 3.74 -22.07 2.64
C TYR A 376 3.78 -20.54 2.79
N ASN A 377 3.72 -20.02 4.01
CA ASN A 377 3.72 -18.56 4.23
C ASN A 377 4.99 -17.90 3.68
N TYR A 378 6.14 -18.58 3.71
CA TYR A 378 7.39 -18.05 3.17
C TYR A 378 7.30 -17.81 1.65
N ILE A 379 6.71 -18.74 0.88
CA ILE A 379 6.56 -18.57 -0.57
C ILE A 379 5.54 -17.47 -0.90
N LEU A 380 4.45 -17.39 -0.13
CA LEU A 380 3.46 -16.32 -0.26
C LEU A 380 4.06 -14.96 0.02
N THR A 381 4.87 -14.84 1.07
CA THR A 381 5.55 -13.59 1.43
C THR A 381 6.51 -13.13 0.34
N ILE A 382 7.30 -14.06 -0.24
CA ILE A 382 8.17 -13.77 -1.40
C ILE A 382 7.31 -13.33 -2.59
N PHE A 383 6.28 -14.11 -2.92
CA PHE A 383 5.39 -13.86 -4.05
C PHE A 383 4.76 -12.46 -3.99
N TYR A 384 4.10 -12.11 -2.88
CA TYR A 384 3.48 -10.79 -2.73
C TYR A 384 4.50 -9.66 -2.61
N GLY A 385 5.67 -9.92 -2.01
CA GLY A 385 6.79 -8.99 -1.97
C GLY A 385 7.27 -8.61 -3.37
N GLN A 386 7.55 -9.62 -4.21
CA GLN A 386 7.98 -9.45 -5.60
C GLN A 386 6.88 -8.87 -6.48
N LEU A 387 5.65 -9.37 -6.37
CA LEU A 387 4.49 -8.85 -7.11
C LEU A 387 4.34 -7.35 -6.90
N LEU A 388 4.31 -6.90 -5.65
CA LEU A 388 4.20 -5.47 -5.36
C LEU A 388 5.43 -4.70 -5.88
N GLN A 389 6.64 -5.23 -5.73
CA GLN A 389 7.85 -4.59 -6.23
C GLN A 389 7.79 -4.41 -7.77
N ARG A 390 7.38 -5.46 -8.50
CA ARG A 390 7.25 -5.41 -9.98
C ARG A 390 6.18 -4.43 -10.44
N LEU A 391 5.00 -4.43 -9.81
CA LEU A 391 3.91 -3.49 -10.14
C LEU A 391 4.33 -2.03 -9.89
N TYR A 392 5.09 -1.78 -8.81
CA TYR A 392 5.59 -0.44 -8.51
C TYR A 392 6.65 0.02 -9.50
N ALA A 393 7.63 -0.83 -9.79
CA ALA A 393 8.64 -0.55 -10.80
C ALA A 393 8.02 -0.30 -12.18
N GLN A 394 6.99 -1.06 -12.55
CA GLN A 394 6.26 -0.88 -13.79
C GLN A 394 5.49 0.46 -13.82
N ALA A 395 4.80 0.80 -12.74
CA ALA A 395 4.10 2.08 -12.64
C ALA A 395 5.07 3.26 -12.78
N ASP A 396 6.23 3.18 -12.14
CA ASP A 396 7.27 4.21 -12.21
C ASP A 396 7.83 4.33 -13.65
N ARG A 397 8.07 3.22 -14.35
CA ARG A 397 8.46 3.21 -15.78
C ARG A 397 7.38 3.80 -16.71
N ASN A 398 6.11 3.64 -16.35
CA ASN A 398 4.97 4.16 -17.11
C ASN A 398 4.59 5.61 -16.75
N GLY A 399 5.46 6.36 -16.08
CA GLY A 399 5.22 7.76 -15.72
C GLY A 399 4.37 7.94 -14.45
N GLY A 400 4.37 6.98 -13.55
CA GLY A 400 3.78 7.04 -12.20
C GLY A 400 2.52 6.24 -11.99
N ALA A 401 1.97 5.57 -13.03
CA ALA A 401 0.76 4.74 -12.91
C ALA A 401 0.80 3.53 -13.86
N LEU A 402 0.13 2.46 -13.48
CA LEU A 402 -0.12 1.31 -14.35
C LEU A 402 -1.06 1.70 -15.49
N LYS A 403 -0.94 1.04 -16.65
CA LYS A 403 -1.88 1.20 -17.77
C LYS A 403 -3.23 0.58 -17.44
N GLN A 404 -3.22 -0.58 -16.77
CA GLN A 404 -4.38 -1.29 -16.30
C GLN A 404 -4.48 -1.16 -14.77
N PRO A 405 -5.60 -0.64 -14.20
CA PRO A 405 -5.82 -0.65 -12.76
C PRO A 405 -5.77 -2.08 -12.20
N THR A 406 -5.07 -2.27 -11.08
CA THR A 406 -4.89 -3.59 -10.46
C THR A 406 -5.47 -3.60 -9.06
N TYR A 407 -6.37 -4.56 -8.80
CA TYR A 407 -7.08 -4.75 -7.55
C TYR A 407 -6.59 -6.01 -6.84
N LEU A 408 -5.99 -5.85 -5.66
CA LEU A 408 -5.59 -6.96 -4.81
C LEU A 408 -6.72 -7.24 -3.81
N LEU A 409 -7.34 -8.41 -3.90
CA LEU A 409 -8.39 -8.88 -2.99
C LEU A 409 -7.76 -9.91 -2.06
N LEU A 410 -7.26 -9.46 -0.92
CA LEU A 410 -6.44 -10.24 0.00
C LEU A 410 -7.32 -10.89 1.08
N ASP A 411 -8.03 -11.99 0.70
CA ASP A 411 -8.83 -12.74 1.66
C ASP A 411 -7.93 -13.48 2.66
N GLU A 412 -8.34 -13.52 3.91
CA GLU A 412 -7.55 -14.07 5.03
C GLU A 412 -6.10 -13.53 5.03
N PHE A 413 -5.97 -12.20 4.93
CA PHE A 413 -4.68 -11.51 4.79
C PHE A 413 -3.60 -11.97 5.78
N ALA A 414 -4.00 -12.32 7.00
CA ALA A 414 -3.06 -12.79 8.01
C ALA A 414 -2.34 -14.10 7.63
N ASN A 415 -2.92 -14.90 6.73
CA ASN A 415 -2.33 -16.17 6.28
C ASN A 415 -1.24 -15.98 5.21
N ILE A 416 -1.08 -14.79 4.67
CA ILE A 416 -0.01 -14.49 3.70
C ILE A 416 1.36 -14.42 4.37
N GLY A 417 1.39 -14.07 5.67
CA GLY A 417 2.62 -13.70 6.37
C GLY A 417 2.92 -12.20 6.26
N LYS A 418 4.05 -11.78 6.83
CA LYS A 418 4.45 -10.37 6.84
C LYS A 418 5.10 -9.98 5.52
N ILE A 419 4.37 -9.28 4.67
CA ILE A 419 4.89 -8.78 3.38
C ILE A 419 5.92 -7.66 3.63
N PRO A 420 7.13 -7.72 3.04
CA PRO A 420 8.14 -6.69 3.17
C PRO A 420 7.63 -5.32 2.67
N ASP A 421 7.95 -4.26 3.43
CA ASP A 421 7.62 -2.86 3.09
C ASP A 421 6.13 -2.59 2.78
N PHE A 422 5.23 -3.46 3.27
CA PHE A 422 3.80 -3.38 2.96
C PHE A 422 3.18 -2.03 3.30
N ASN A 423 3.52 -1.46 4.47
CA ASN A 423 2.98 -0.17 4.89
C ASN A 423 3.36 0.98 3.95
N GLN A 424 4.61 1.00 3.46
CA GLN A 424 5.08 2.02 2.52
C GLN A 424 4.38 1.87 1.17
N LYS A 425 4.26 0.64 0.69
CA LYS A 425 3.54 0.32 -0.55
C LYS A 425 2.06 0.69 -0.43
N LEU A 426 1.39 0.33 0.67
CA LEU A 426 -0.01 0.67 0.90
C LEU A 426 -0.26 2.19 0.88
N SER A 427 0.65 2.98 1.47
CA SER A 427 0.52 4.44 1.53
C SER A 427 0.64 5.14 0.17
N THR A 428 1.38 4.54 -0.77
CA THR A 428 1.70 5.13 -2.08
C THR A 428 0.96 4.47 -3.26
N SER A 429 0.13 3.46 -3.00
CA SER A 429 -0.59 2.65 -4.00
C SER A 429 -1.55 3.46 -4.87
N ARG A 430 -2.21 4.49 -4.29
CA ARG A 430 -3.24 5.29 -4.97
C ARG A 430 -2.78 5.90 -6.29
N SER A 431 -1.62 6.56 -6.30
CA SER A 431 -1.10 7.23 -7.51
C SER A 431 -0.76 6.25 -8.62
N ARG A 432 -0.45 4.99 -8.27
CA ARG A 432 -0.04 3.93 -9.17
C ARG A 432 -1.18 3.11 -9.74
N LEU A 433 -2.44 3.43 -9.42
CA LEU A 433 -3.65 2.68 -9.77
C LEU A 433 -3.65 1.25 -9.21
N ILE A 434 -3.03 1.07 -8.06
CA ILE A 434 -3.06 -0.16 -7.28
C ILE A 434 -4.02 0.06 -6.11
N SER A 435 -4.98 -0.85 -5.93
CA SER A 435 -5.96 -0.80 -4.85
C SER A 435 -5.95 -2.11 -4.09
N MET A 436 -5.88 -2.04 -2.77
CA MET A 436 -5.75 -3.23 -1.91
C MET A 436 -6.97 -3.35 -1.00
N SER A 437 -7.67 -4.47 -1.09
CA SER A 437 -8.69 -4.86 -0.13
C SER A 437 -8.09 -5.85 0.85
N ILE A 438 -7.85 -5.38 2.07
CA ILE A 438 -7.27 -6.16 3.16
C ILE A 438 -8.43 -6.75 3.96
N ILE A 439 -8.55 -8.07 3.96
CA ILE A 439 -9.69 -8.76 4.59
C ILE A 439 -9.18 -9.61 5.73
N VAL A 440 -9.70 -9.34 6.93
CA VAL A 440 -9.32 -10.01 8.16
C VAL A 440 -10.54 -10.45 8.96
N GLN A 441 -10.38 -11.44 9.81
CA GLN A 441 -11.46 -11.89 10.70
C GLN A 441 -11.59 -11.00 11.93
N SER A 442 -10.47 -10.50 12.44
CA SER A 442 -10.41 -9.64 13.61
C SER A 442 -9.22 -8.69 13.56
N LEU A 443 -9.28 -7.64 14.38
CA LEU A 443 -8.17 -6.71 14.58
C LEU A 443 -6.94 -7.41 15.17
N ASP A 444 -7.15 -8.43 16.00
CA ASP A 444 -6.07 -9.19 16.63
C ASP A 444 -5.10 -9.77 15.57
N GLN A 445 -5.62 -10.25 14.44
CA GLN A 445 -4.80 -10.80 13.36
C GLN A 445 -3.81 -9.76 12.78
N LEU A 446 -4.22 -8.49 12.65
CA LEU A 446 -3.32 -7.43 12.20
C LEU A 446 -2.29 -7.05 13.27
N VAL A 447 -2.72 -6.99 14.53
CA VAL A 447 -1.84 -6.68 15.67
C VAL A 447 -0.76 -7.75 15.81
N ASP A 448 -1.13 -9.02 15.74
CA ASP A 448 -0.18 -10.14 15.88
C ASP A 448 0.86 -10.13 14.75
N LEU A 449 0.44 -9.85 13.51
CA LEU A 449 1.30 -9.90 12.33
C LEU A 449 2.20 -8.66 12.20
N TYR A 450 1.64 -7.46 12.43
CA TYR A 450 2.35 -6.19 12.17
C TYR A 450 2.73 -5.42 13.43
N LYS A 451 2.36 -5.93 14.63
CA LYS A 451 2.64 -5.29 15.93
C LYS A 451 2.27 -3.79 15.89
N ASP A 452 3.17 -2.90 16.28
CA ASP A 452 2.94 -1.45 16.32
C ASP A 452 2.63 -0.82 14.95
N LEU A 453 2.94 -1.52 13.86
CA LEU A 453 2.69 -1.02 12.51
C LEU A 453 1.25 -1.23 12.00
N TYR A 454 0.40 -1.97 12.74
CA TYR A 454 -0.99 -2.22 12.32
C TYR A 454 -1.83 -0.95 12.19
N GLU A 455 -1.57 0.07 13.03
CA GLU A 455 -2.26 1.36 12.96
C GLU A 455 -1.98 2.09 11.64
N ASN A 456 -0.77 1.93 11.09
CA ASN A 456 -0.44 2.48 9.77
C ASN A 456 -1.24 1.80 8.66
N ILE A 457 -1.51 0.49 8.76
CA ILE A 457 -2.38 -0.22 7.80
C ILE A 457 -3.79 0.35 7.87
N ILE A 458 -4.34 0.48 9.08
CA ILE A 458 -5.68 1.04 9.29
C ILE A 458 -5.78 2.46 8.71
N SER A 459 -4.81 3.32 9.03
CA SER A 459 -4.82 4.74 8.62
C SER A 459 -4.65 4.93 7.11
N ASN A 460 -4.04 3.95 6.42
CA ASN A 460 -3.89 3.94 4.96
C ASN A 460 -5.07 3.29 4.22
N CYS A 461 -6.13 2.89 4.93
CA CYS A 461 -7.39 2.42 4.35
C CYS A 461 -8.48 3.46 4.63
N ASP A 462 -8.72 4.36 3.67
CA ASP A 462 -9.73 5.44 3.81
C ASP A 462 -11.16 4.89 3.91
N THR A 463 -11.36 3.63 3.57
CA THR A 463 -12.64 2.92 3.68
C THR A 463 -12.48 1.68 4.56
N GLN A 464 -13.38 1.53 5.53
CA GLN A 464 -13.41 0.37 6.41
C GLN A 464 -14.83 -0.21 6.43
N ILE A 465 -14.93 -1.53 6.36
CA ILE A 465 -16.21 -2.26 6.34
C ILE A 465 -16.24 -3.26 7.50
N PHE A 466 -17.30 -3.22 8.28
CA PHE A 466 -17.56 -4.17 9.34
C PHE A 466 -18.76 -5.05 8.97
N LEU A 467 -18.47 -6.32 8.69
CA LEU A 467 -19.46 -7.33 8.31
C LEU A 467 -20.02 -8.11 9.52
N GLY A 468 -19.48 -7.83 10.69
CA GLY A 468 -19.80 -8.54 11.94
C GLY A 468 -18.60 -9.31 12.49
N SER A 469 -18.40 -9.24 13.81
CA SER A 469 -17.33 -9.94 14.54
C SER A 469 -17.75 -10.24 15.96
N GLN A 470 -17.22 -11.34 16.53
CA GLN A 470 -17.34 -11.67 17.94
C GLN A 470 -16.11 -11.23 18.75
N SER A 471 -15.03 -10.76 18.09
CA SER A 471 -13.85 -10.23 18.79
C SER A 471 -14.20 -8.95 19.54
N ILE A 472 -13.88 -8.92 20.83
CA ILE A 472 -14.10 -7.75 21.70
C ILE A 472 -13.28 -6.57 21.19
N LYS A 473 -12.00 -6.76 20.89
CA LYS A 473 -11.11 -5.70 20.41
C LYS A 473 -11.59 -5.09 19.10
N THR A 474 -12.08 -5.92 18.16
CA THR A 474 -12.63 -5.44 16.89
C THR A 474 -13.90 -4.62 17.11
N CYS A 475 -14.83 -5.11 17.96
CA CYS A 475 -16.04 -4.37 18.29
C CYS A 475 -15.74 -3.08 19.07
N GLU A 476 -14.78 -3.10 19.99
CA GLU A 476 -14.34 -1.90 20.72
C GLU A 476 -13.74 -0.84 19.76
N TYR A 477 -12.91 -1.28 18.81
CA TYR A 477 -12.37 -0.40 17.77
C TYR A 477 -13.49 0.28 16.96
N PHE A 478 -14.49 -0.49 16.49
CA PHE A 478 -15.60 0.07 15.73
C PHE A 478 -16.52 0.94 16.58
N SER A 479 -16.82 0.57 17.83
CA SER A 479 -17.62 1.38 18.75
C SER A 479 -16.97 2.77 18.96
N LYS A 480 -15.65 2.80 19.20
CA LYS A 480 -14.88 4.05 19.32
C LYS A 480 -14.84 4.85 18.01
N SER A 481 -14.65 4.18 16.87
CA SER A 481 -14.60 4.82 15.55
C SER A 481 -15.95 5.41 15.12
N LEU A 482 -17.04 4.80 15.52
CA LEU A 482 -18.40 5.31 15.33
C LEU A 482 -18.67 6.57 16.14
N GLY A 483 -17.97 6.75 17.28
CA GLY A 483 -18.07 7.90 18.13
C GLY A 483 -19.32 7.91 19.01
N GLN A 484 -19.57 9.03 19.67
CA GLN A 484 -20.65 9.19 20.63
C GLN A 484 -21.70 10.18 20.16
N LYS A 485 -22.95 9.97 20.58
CA LYS A 485 -24.09 10.83 20.40
C LYS A 485 -24.60 11.33 21.73
N THR A 486 -24.97 12.60 21.81
CA THR A 486 -25.63 13.16 23.01
C THR A 486 -27.10 12.71 23.05
N LEU A 487 -27.47 12.06 24.10
CA LEU A 487 -28.88 11.75 24.43
C LEU A 487 -29.38 12.72 25.49
N THR A 488 -30.58 13.26 25.27
CA THR A 488 -31.25 14.13 26.21
C THR A 488 -32.37 13.35 26.90
N PHE A 489 -32.26 13.20 28.21
CA PHE A 489 -33.29 12.55 29.04
C PHE A 489 -34.08 13.64 29.77
N GLN A 490 -35.38 13.63 29.64
CA GLN A 490 -36.25 14.47 30.46
C GLN A 490 -36.77 13.66 31.65
N SER A 491 -36.32 14.03 32.85
CA SER A 491 -36.86 13.49 34.07
C SER A 491 -38.02 14.37 34.56
N LYS A 492 -39.19 13.80 34.70
CA LYS A 492 -40.37 14.44 35.23
C LYS A 492 -40.56 14.02 36.68
N SER A 493 -40.25 14.91 37.64
CA SER A 493 -40.50 14.69 39.04
C SER A 493 -41.84 15.30 39.45
N LYS A 494 -42.65 14.52 40.10
CA LYS A 494 -43.96 14.96 40.65
C LYS A 494 -43.79 15.17 42.16
N ASN A 495 -43.65 16.40 42.60
CA ASN A 495 -43.65 16.71 44.04
C ASN A 495 -45.07 16.60 44.56
N ARG A 496 -45.32 15.64 45.45
CA ARG A 496 -46.52 15.58 46.26
C ARG A 496 -46.18 16.20 47.62
N ASP A 497 -46.53 17.45 47.82
CA ASP A 497 -46.60 18.04 49.13
C ASP A 497 -47.85 17.56 49.82
N LYS A 498 -47.69 16.99 51.04
CA LYS A 498 -48.76 16.34 51.83
C LYS A 498 -49.78 17.32 52.44
N LYS A 499 -49.72 18.60 52.21
CA LYS A 499 -50.45 19.63 52.90
C LYS A 499 -51.36 20.59 52.14
N ASP A 500 -51.28 20.68 50.78
CA ASP A 500 -52.16 21.58 50.03
C ASP A 500 -52.69 20.91 48.75
N TYR A 501 -54.01 20.91 48.61
CA TYR A 501 -54.71 20.23 47.52
C TYR A 501 -54.73 20.97 46.13
N GLU A 502 -54.03 22.08 45.94
CA GLU A 502 -54.22 22.93 44.76
C GLU A 502 -52.98 23.23 43.91
N THR A 503 -51.78 22.78 44.23
CA THR A 503 -50.61 23.04 43.35
C THR A 503 -49.88 21.78 42.97
N GLN A 504 -50.22 21.19 41.82
CA GLN A 504 -49.43 20.14 41.21
C GLN A 504 -48.23 20.79 40.48
N GLY A 505 -47.09 20.97 41.16
CA GLY A 505 -45.85 21.41 40.57
C GLY A 505 -45.15 20.24 39.83
N TYR A 506 -44.90 20.36 38.52
CA TYR A 506 -44.05 19.46 37.79
C TYR A 506 -42.69 20.11 37.66
N SER A 507 -41.63 19.45 38.16
CA SER A 507 -40.26 19.85 37.86
C SER A 507 -39.74 19.03 36.69
N TYR A 508 -39.29 19.70 35.66
CA TYR A 508 -38.64 19.08 34.50
C TYR A 508 -37.13 19.31 34.65
N SER A 509 -36.39 18.22 34.71
CA SER A 509 -34.92 18.26 34.67
C SER A 509 -34.46 17.61 33.36
N GLU A 510 -33.68 18.35 32.60
CA GLU A 510 -32.99 17.81 31.42
C GLU A 510 -31.61 17.33 31.83
N GLN A 511 -31.35 16.04 31.65
CA GLN A 511 -30.02 15.46 31.79
C GLN A 511 -29.51 15.05 30.42
N ARG A 512 -28.26 15.39 30.11
CA ARG A 512 -27.58 15.02 28.87
C ARG A 512 -26.50 14.01 29.17
N GLN A 513 -26.48 12.92 28.41
CA GLN A 513 -25.53 11.84 28.56
C GLN A 513 -24.96 11.46 27.19
N GLY A 514 -23.65 11.23 27.12
CA GLY A 514 -23.00 10.65 25.94
C GLY A 514 -23.31 9.16 25.87
N ARG A 515 -23.68 8.68 24.67
CA ARG A 515 -23.82 7.26 24.39
C ARG A 515 -23.06 6.96 23.08
N GLU A 516 -22.34 5.87 23.04
CA GLU A 516 -21.76 5.34 21.81
C GLU A 516 -22.85 5.14 20.76
N LEU A 517 -22.56 5.48 19.48
CA LEU A 517 -23.53 5.33 18.40
C LEU A 517 -23.99 3.88 18.26
N MET A 518 -23.05 2.93 18.42
CA MET A 518 -23.33 1.51 18.72
C MET A 518 -22.37 1.01 19.79
N THR A 519 -22.92 0.31 20.78
CA THR A 519 -22.15 -0.35 21.83
C THR A 519 -21.53 -1.66 21.34
N ILE A 520 -20.56 -2.19 22.10
CA ILE A 520 -19.90 -3.47 21.77
C ILE A 520 -20.93 -4.61 21.62
N ASP A 521 -21.92 -4.66 22.52
CA ASP A 521 -22.93 -5.73 22.43
C ASP A 521 -23.88 -5.54 21.24
N GLU A 522 -24.18 -4.32 20.79
CA GLU A 522 -24.98 -4.05 19.59
C GLU A 522 -24.21 -4.47 18.34
N LEU A 523 -22.89 -4.18 18.29
CA LEU A 523 -22.02 -4.61 17.20
C LEU A 523 -21.93 -6.14 17.10
N LYS A 524 -21.81 -6.84 18.22
CA LYS A 524 -21.84 -8.32 18.25
C LYS A 524 -23.15 -8.92 17.77
N ARG A 525 -24.24 -8.18 17.89
CA ARG A 525 -25.59 -8.59 17.46
C ARG A 525 -26.01 -7.96 16.14
N LEU A 526 -25.06 -7.42 15.37
CA LEU A 526 -25.35 -6.87 14.03
C LEU A 526 -26.05 -7.92 13.18
N GLY A 527 -27.13 -7.53 12.49
CA GLY A 527 -27.93 -8.43 11.67
C GLY A 527 -27.10 -9.07 10.55
N MET A 528 -27.43 -10.30 10.17
CA MET A 528 -26.67 -11.07 9.16
C MET A 528 -26.63 -10.35 7.79
N ASP A 529 -27.67 -9.59 7.45
CA ASP A 529 -27.75 -8.82 6.19
C ASP A 529 -27.23 -7.37 6.34
N ASP A 530 -26.84 -6.97 7.55
CA ASP A 530 -26.38 -5.61 7.84
C ASP A 530 -24.86 -5.52 7.88
N GLU A 531 -24.35 -4.36 7.51
CA GLU A 531 -22.93 -4.00 7.59
C GLU A 531 -22.76 -2.53 7.92
N ILE A 532 -21.59 -2.18 8.44
CA ILE A 532 -21.23 -0.79 8.76
C ILE A 532 -20.07 -0.39 7.86
N ILE A 533 -20.20 0.79 7.25
CA ILE A 533 -19.17 1.35 6.38
C ILE A 533 -18.70 2.68 6.97
N LEU A 534 -17.40 2.80 7.18
CA LEU A 534 -16.71 4.02 7.54
C LEU A 534 -15.89 4.48 6.33
N VAL A 535 -16.16 5.70 5.88
CA VAL A 535 -15.42 6.32 4.76
C VAL A 535 -14.89 7.65 5.21
N ARG A 536 -13.63 7.92 4.96
CA ARG A 536 -12.99 9.19 5.30
C ARG A 536 -13.78 10.37 4.76
N GLY A 537 -14.17 11.28 5.65
CA GLY A 537 -14.92 12.49 5.30
C GLY A 537 -16.44 12.32 5.23
N LEU A 538 -16.97 11.11 5.47
CA LEU A 538 -18.40 10.85 5.55
C LEU A 538 -18.81 10.42 6.96
N LYS A 539 -20.10 10.57 7.27
CA LYS A 539 -20.68 9.98 8.48
C LYS A 539 -20.73 8.46 8.34
N PRO A 540 -20.72 7.71 9.47
CA PRO A 540 -20.92 6.27 9.46
C PRO A 540 -22.20 5.88 8.70
N ILE A 541 -22.11 4.80 7.92
CA ILE A 541 -23.21 4.29 7.10
C ILE A 541 -23.59 2.91 7.62
N LEU A 542 -24.87 2.72 7.98
CA LEU A 542 -25.47 1.42 8.22
C LEU A 542 -26.12 0.95 6.92
N ALA A 543 -25.60 -0.10 6.31
CA ALA A 543 -25.98 -0.56 4.98
C ALA A 543 -26.39 -2.03 4.94
N LYS A 544 -26.94 -2.48 3.83
CA LYS A 544 -27.25 -3.87 3.55
C LYS A 544 -26.15 -4.51 2.70
N LYS A 545 -25.72 -5.72 3.07
CA LYS A 545 -24.70 -6.50 2.35
C LYS A 545 -25.06 -6.77 0.90
N ALA A 546 -24.08 -6.69 0.03
CA ALA A 546 -24.22 -6.93 -1.40
C ALA A 546 -24.11 -8.42 -1.78
N TRP A 547 -25.00 -9.28 -1.28
CA TRP A 547 -25.00 -10.70 -1.60
C TRP A 547 -25.05 -10.94 -3.11
N TYR A 548 -23.96 -11.48 -3.73
CA TYR A 548 -23.85 -11.64 -5.18
C TYR A 548 -25.02 -12.45 -5.77
N PHE A 549 -25.42 -13.55 -5.10
CA PHE A 549 -26.49 -14.43 -5.52
C PHE A 549 -27.90 -13.80 -5.43
N LYS A 550 -28.07 -12.72 -4.64
CA LYS A 550 -29.34 -11.98 -4.53
C LYS A 550 -29.39 -10.78 -5.50
N TYR A 551 -28.30 -10.05 -5.63
CA TYR A 551 -28.33 -8.70 -6.20
C TYR A 551 -27.46 -8.48 -7.42
N HIS A 552 -26.41 -9.30 -7.66
CA HIS A 552 -25.51 -9.03 -8.77
C HIS A 552 -26.14 -9.43 -10.13
N PRO A 553 -26.08 -8.55 -11.16
CA PRO A 553 -26.69 -8.85 -12.47
C PRO A 553 -26.11 -10.08 -13.16
N ALA A 554 -24.81 -10.34 -13.03
CA ALA A 554 -24.13 -11.47 -13.65
C ALA A 554 -24.20 -12.80 -12.82
N ARG A 555 -25.05 -12.89 -11.78
CA ARG A 555 -25.10 -14.09 -10.90
C ARG A 555 -25.37 -15.39 -11.63
N GLU A 556 -26.33 -15.37 -12.59
CA GLU A 556 -26.71 -16.56 -13.37
C GLU A 556 -25.62 -16.97 -14.36
N GLU A 557 -24.88 -15.99 -14.87
CA GLU A 557 -23.79 -16.23 -15.79
C GLU A 557 -22.58 -16.85 -15.07
N VAL A 558 -22.21 -16.30 -13.92
CA VAL A 558 -21.14 -16.85 -13.08
C VAL A 558 -21.43 -18.30 -12.71
N GLU A 559 -22.68 -18.61 -12.33
CA GLU A 559 -23.06 -19.97 -11.98
C GLU A 559 -22.94 -20.95 -13.16
N ARG A 560 -23.18 -20.50 -14.40
CA ARG A 560 -22.96 -21.32 -15.60
C ARG A 560 -21.49 -21.64 -15.89
N PHE A 561 -20.58 -20.74 -15.54
CA PHE A 561 -19.15 -20.92 -15.77
C PHE A 561 -18.42 -21.58 -14.59
N LYS A 562 -19.12 -21.96 -13.55
CA LYS A 562 -18.53 -22.57 -12.36
C LYS A 562 -17.85 -23.91 -12.68
N ILE A 563 -16.66 -24.10 -12.12
CA ILE A 563 -15.92 -25.35 -12.19
C ILE A 563 -16.51 -26.32 -11.15
N HIS A 564 -17.01 -27.46 -11.62
CA HIS A 564 -17.60 -28.48 -10.76
C HIS A 564 -16.64 -29.64 -10.45
N ASN A 565 -15.72 -29.93 -11.36
CA ASN A 565 -14.80 -31.06 -11.25
C ASN A 565 -13.34 -30.60 -11.34
N MET A 566 -12.44 -31.25 -10.60
CA MET A 566 -11.00 -30.98 -10.64
C MET A 566 -10.42 -31.13 -12.07
N SER A 567 -10.93 -32.05 -12.87
CA SER A 567 -10.51 -32.24 -14.28
C SER A 567 -10.79 -31.04 -15.20
N GLU A 568 -11.61 -30.08 -14.73
CA GLU A 568 -11.89 -28.84 -15.45
C GLU A 568 -10.93 -27.69 -15.05
N MET A 569 -10.14 -27.93 -14.03
CA MET A 569 -9.10 -26.96 -13.64
C MET A 569 -7.97 -26.98 -14.67
N MET A 570 -7.32 -25.84 -14.80
CA MET A 570 -6.13 -25.73 -15.64
C MET A 570 -5.04 -26.66 -15.10
N LYS A 571 -4.49 -27.51 -15.98
CA LYS A 571 -3.31 -28.32 -15.68
C LYS A 571 -2.18 -27.85 -16.61
N PRO A 572 -1.07 -27.35 -16.06
CA PRO A 572 0.06 -26.96 -16.90
C PRO A 572 0.69 -28.20 -17.57
N GLU A 573 1.43 -27.98 -18.64
CA GLU A 573 2.25 -29.02 -19.25
C GLU A 573 3.29 -29.55 -18.25
N ASP A 574 3.54 -30.86 -18.30
CA ASP A 574 4.60 -31.46 -17.50
C ASP A 574 5.97 -30.91 -17.98
N VAL A 575 6.77 -30.43 -17.03
CA VAL A 575 8.13 -29.95 -17.28
C VAL A 575 9.10 -30.76 -16.44
N GLU A 576 10.19 -31.17 -17.08
CA GLU A 576 11.28 -31.82 -16.39
C GLU A 576 11.92 -30.84 -15.39
N VAL A 577 12.19 -31.31 -14.19
CA VAL A 577 12.84 -30.52 -13.14
C VAL A 577 14.34 -30.60 -13.32
N HIS A 578 14.94 -29.50 -13.73
CA HIS A 578 16.38 -29.37 -13.84
C HIS A 578 16.95 -28.65 -12.62
N THR A 579 17.93 -29.28 -11.98
CA THR A 579 18.65 -28.69 -10.85
C THR A 579 20.14 -28.93 -11.04
N MET A 580 20.95 -28.02 -10.54
CA MET A 580 22.40 -28.14 -10.61
C MET A 580 22.91 -29.42 -9.91
N ASP A 581 23.59 -30.29 -10.65
CA ASP A 581 24.49 -31.31 -10.06
C ASP A 581 25.88 -30.69 -9.88
N VAL A 582 26.16 -30.29 -8.64
CA VAL A 582 27.41 -29.60 -8.29
C VAL A 582 28.65 -30.41 -8.62
N GLN A 583 28.62 -31.72 -8.40
CA GLN A 583 29.78 -32.59 -8.66
C GLN A 583 30.00 -32.75 -10.20
N ALA A 584 28.95 -32.97 -10.94
CA ALA A 584 29.01 -33.04 -12.40
C ALA A 584 29.51 -31.73 -13.02
N HIS A 585 29.00 -30.59 -12.50
CA HIS A 585 29.43 -29.25 -12.96
C HIS A 585 30.92 -29.01 -12.74
N LEU A 586 31.44 -29.24 -11.55
CA LEU A 586 32.86 -29.09 -11.23
C LEU A 586 33.73 -30.07 -12.04
N GLN A 587 33.26 -31.30 -12.26
CA GLN A 587 33.99 -32.27 -13.09
C GLN A 587 34.04 -31.84 -14.57
N ALA A 588 32.91 -31.36 -15.11
CA ALA A 588 32.83 -30.82 -16.48
C ALA A 588 33.82 -29.65 -16.67
N ARG A 589 33.88 -28.74 -15.69
CA ARG A 589 34.82 -27.63 -15.68
C ARG A 589 36.27 -28.09 -15.66
N LYS A 590 36.62 -29.04 -14.80
CA LYS A 590 37.98 -29.63 -14.75
C LYS A 590 38.35 -30.31 -16.08
N ASN A 591 37.40 -30.97 -16.72
CA ASN A 591 37.63 -31.58 -18.04
C ASN A 591 37.83 -30.53 -19.13
N ARG A 592 37.01 -29.45 -19.20
CA ARG A 592 37.21 -28.33 -20.15
C ARG A 592 38.57 -27.64 -19.99
N ALA A 593 38.96 -27.42 -18.71
CA ALA A 593 40.27 -26.82 -18.45
C ALA A 593 41.42 -27.73 -18.91
N ARG A 594 41.29 -29.07 -18.77
CA ARG A 594 42.25 -30.03 -19.30
C ARG A 594 42.29 -30.07 -20.84
N GLU A 595 41.16 -29.94 -21.51
CA GLU A 595 41.07 -29.87 -22.96
C GLU A 595 41.75 -28.60 -23.49
N ILE A 596 41.47 -27.45 -22.91
CA ILE A 596 42.15 -26.18 -23.28
C ILE A 596 43.65 -26.26 -23.08
N LEU A 597 44.11 -26.92 -21.98
CA LEU A 597 45.54 -27.13 -21.75
C LEU A 597 46.16 -28.09 -22.79
N LYS A 598 45.44 -29.11 -23.21
CA LYS A 598 45.91 -30.01 -24.28
C LYS A 598 45.98 -29.29 -25.64
N GLU A 599 44.97 -28.49 -25.99
CA GLU A 599 44.98 -27.71 -27.21
C GLU A 599 46.15 -26.72 -27.22
N LYS A 600 46.38 -26.00 -26.12
CA LYS A 600 47.53 -25.10 -26.00
C LYS A 600 48.86 -25.84 -26.04
N ASN A 601 48.95 -27.04 -25.43
CA ASN A 601 50.18 -27.85 -25.51
C ASN A 601 50.47 -28.36 -26.92
N ASN A 602 49.41 -28.74 -27.67
CA ASN A 602 49.56 -29.12 -29.08
C ASN A 602 49.96 -27.90 -29.96
N GLU A 603 49.37 -26.73 -29.73
CA GLU A 603 49.82 -25.50 -30.40
C GLU A 603 51.29 -25.16 -30.11
N VAL A 604 51.75 -25.38 -28.87
CA VAL A 604 53.17 -25.17 -28.48
C VAL A 604 54.08 -26.25 -29.09
N GLU A 605 53.61 -27.51 -29.24
CA GLU A 605 54.36 -28.56 -29.91
C GLU A 605 54.46 -28.26 -31.42
N ASP A 606 53.36 -27.83 -32.07
CA ASP A 606 53.35 -27.44 -33.48
C ASP A 606 54.32 -26.25 -33.72
N ILE A 607 54.31 -25.24 -32.84
CA ILE A 607 55.28 -24.14 -32.88
C ILE A 607 56.71 -24.61 -32.68
N LYS A 608 56.96 -25.59 -31.80
CA LYS A 608 58.28 -26.19 -31.61
C LYS A 608 58.77 -26.97 -32.85
N ILE A 609 57.86 -27.67 -33.54
CA ILE A 609 58.12 -28.36 -34.81
C ILE A 609 58.48 -27.35 -35.89
N ASP A 610 57.64 -26.27 -36.03
CA ASP A 610 57.95 -25.18 -36.97
C ASP A 610 59.26 -24.46 -36.69
N ILE A 611 59.66 -24.38 -35.38
CA ILE A 611 60.95 -23.81 -34.98
C ILE A 611 62.11 -24.76 -35.28
N GLN A 612 61.92 -26.10 -35.22
CA GLN A 612 62.90 -27.09 -35.59
C GLN A 612 63.14 -27.11 -37.10
N ASP A 613 62.04 -27.06 -37.90
CA ASP A 613 62.11 -26.99 -39.36
C ASP A 613 62.64 -25.64 -39.84
N SER A 614 62.46 -24.54 -39.11
CA SER A 614 63.02 -23.21 -39.43
C SER A 614 64.49 -23.05 -38.97
N LYS A 615 65.06 -23.92 -38.14
CA LYS A 615 66.48 -23.95 -37.77
C LYS A 615 67.38 -24.43 -38.93
N GLU A 616 66.82 -25.13 -39.92
CA GLU A 616 67.53 -25.44 -41.20
C GLU A 616 67.55 -24.27 -42.15
N ASN A 617 66.79 -23.18 -41.95
CA ASN A 617 66.78 -21.98 -42.82
C ASN A 617 66.93 -20.68 -41.95
N ASN A 618 68.19 -20.23 -41.83
CA ASN A 618 68.69 -18.94 -41.33
C ASN A 618 67.68 -17.81 -41.08
N GLN A 619 67.00 -17.80 -39.92
CA GLN A 619 66.37 -16.59 -39.35
C GLN A 619 66.37 -16.62 -37.84
N MET A 620 67.55 -16.31 -37.25
CA MET A 620 67.79 -16.42 -35.81
C MET A 620 67.39 -15.18 -34.97
N GLN A 621 66.59 -14.26 -35.40
CA GLN A 621 66.33 -13.03 -34.63
C GLN A 621 64.91 -12.88 -34.01
N ASN A 622 63.90 -13.69 -34.41
CA ASN A 622 62.56 -13.64 -33.84
C ASN A 622 62.29 -14.66 -32.70
N LEU A 623 63.24 -15.49 -32.37
CA LEU A 623 63.10 -16.64 -31.48
C LEU A 623 63.26 -16.33 -29.96
N LYS A 624 63.80 -15.14 -29.61
CA LYS A 624 63.95 -14.80 -28.18
C LYS A 624 62.65 -14.37 -27.49
N ASN A 625 61.61 -14.08 -28.25
CA ASN A 625 60.29 -13.73 -27.67
C ASN A 625 59.45 -14.98 -27.30
N ASN A 626 59.69 -16.13 -27.96
CA ASN A 626 58.87 -17.33 -27.72
C ASN A 626 59.37 -18.17 -26.50
N VAL A 627 60.55 -17.88 -25.97
CA VAL A 627 61.02 -18.54 -24.73
C VAL A 627 60.30 -18.01 -23.50
N LYS A 628 59.71 -16.83 -23.55
CA LYS A 628 58.85 -16.31 -22.47
C LYS A 628 57.48 -17.03 -22.37
N GLU A 629 57.01 -17.70 -23.43
CA GLU A 629 55.75 -18.47 -23.42
C GLU A 629 55.90 -19.84 -22.74
N LEU A 630 57.11 -20.40 -22.67
CA LEU A 630 57.40 -21.64 -21.94
C LEU A 630 57.35 -21.47 -20.42
N ASP A 631 57.75 -20.31 -19.90
CA ASP A 631 57.60 -19.97 -18.50
C ASP A 631 56.10 -19.80 -18.11
N LEU A 632 55.26 -19.37 -19.07
CA LEU A 632 53.82 -19.22 -18.88
C LEU A 632 53.10 -20.58 -18.73
N GLN A 633 53.63 -21.62 -19.34
CA GLN A 633 53.03 -22.96 -19.28
C GLN A 633 53.30 -23.65 -17.93
N GLU A 634 54.51 -23.52 -17.36
CA GLU A 634 54.79 -23.95 -15.99
C GLU A 634 53.98 -23.15 -14.96
N GLU A 635 53.77 -21.87 -15.22
CA GLU A 635 52.93 -21.00 -14.37
C GLU A 635 51.45 -21.35 -14.48
N LEU A 636 50.92 -21.74 -15.65
CA LEU A 636 49.57 -22.22 -15.89
C LEU A 636 49.33 -23.62 -15.27
N GLU A 637 50.26 -24.54 -15.39
CA GLU A 637 50.17 -25.84 -14.73
C GLU A 637 50.25 -25.73 -13.20
N LYS A 638 51.07 -24.83 -12.69
CA LYS A 638 51.13 -24.50 -11.28
C LYS A 638 49.83 -23.87 -10.75
N LYS A 639 49.27 -22.92 -11.48
CA LYS A 639 47.96 -22.34 -11.17
C LYS A 639 46.83 -23.34 -11.34
N PHE A 640 46.92 -24.28 -12.28
CA PHE A 640 45.92 -25.35 -12.40
C PHE A 640 45.96 -26.27 -11.21
N ASP A 641 47.15 -26.67 -10.75
CA ASP A 641 47.33 -27.49 -9.56
C ASP A 641 46.96 -26.73 -8.26
N GLU A 642 47.15 -25.42 -8.19
CA GLU A 642 46.68 -24.55 -7.11
C GLU A 642 45.16 -24.39 -7.10
N LEU A 643 44.53 -24.29 -8.26
CA LEU A 643 43.09 -24.07 -8.37
C LEU A 643 42.25 -25.35 -8.27
N PHE A 644 42.82 -26.50 -8.66
CA PHE A 644 42.05 -27.75 -8.75
C PHE A 644 42.65 -28.90 -7.92
N GLY A 645 43.72 -28.64 -7.16
CA GLY A 645 44.41 -29.61 -6.32
C GLY A 645 45.16 -30.69 -7.12
N SER A 646 46.40 -31.00 -6.74
CA SER A 646 47.17 -32.05 -7.39
C SER A 646 46.56 -33.41 -7.05
N ASN A 647 46.19 -34.18 -8.05
CA ASN A 647 45.68 -35.54 -7.94
C ASN A 647 46.83 -36.55 -7.61
N LYS A 648 47.78 -36.17 -6.76
CA LYS A 648 48.75 -37.08 -6.22
C LYS A 648 48.15 -37.74 -4.98
N LYS A 649 47.43 -38.86 -5.17
CA LYS A 649 47.28 -39.85 -4.09
C LYS A 649 48.67 -40.27 -3.67
N ASN A 650 49.10 -39.89 -2.47
CA ASN A 650 50.21 -40.49 -1.79
C ASN A 650 49.87 -41.95 -1.51
N ASN A 651 50.31 -42.87 -2.39
CA ASN A 651 50.56 -44.23 -2.01
C ASN A 651 51.91 -44.22 -1.25
N SER A 652 51.87 -44.13 0.06
CA SER A 652 52.91 -44.60 0.91
C SER A 652 52.25 -45.33 2.08
N VAL A 653 52.31 -46.66 1.97
CA VAL A 653 52.29 -47.61 3.05
C VAL A 653 53.48 -47.32 3.96
N GLU A 654 53.21 -46.98 5.23
CA GLU A 654 53.72 -47.57 6.43
C GLU A 654 52.99 -47.07 7.65
#